data_424843d7c4e43eff6e6794e32897b024
#
_entry.id   424843d7c4e43eff6e6794e32897b024
#
_cell.length_a   1.000
_cell.length_b   1.000
_cell.length_c   1.000
_cell.angle_alpha   90.00
_cell.angle_beta   90.00
_cell.angle_gamma   90.00
#
_symmetry.space_group_name_H-M   'P 1'
#
loop_
_entity.id
_entity.type
_entity.pdbx_description
1 polymer ?
#
loop_
_entity_poly.entity_id
_entity_poly.type
_entity_poly.pdbx_seq_one_letter_code
_entity_poly.pdbx_strand_id
1 'polypeptide(L)'
;DDRIIAESSRVSSIIPAQSRENYLKARLKVAENLGVTMREVTETMERFQNLCMALDHTKALCFILSEGIVPSNMEVGYLARLLIRRAYRSLKILSAENIFIDLVERQIEYWSNIFPNLKAMEEEILEELKIELEKYRVTVNKGAELVRKLSREVKREGLEEIPQETLIRLYDSHGLVPEIVKEFAEAESVKVKIPENFFGMVAQRHLQTKPTEETTQESITEKISTHHKTLKLYYQDPYMKEFEAKVIDVIDGKHVILDQTLFYSAGGGQPSDNGEIIFEGGKSKVVDVRSVGDVILHTVEGDIPRVGSKIKGVIDLERRLSLMRHHTSTHILIGATRRVLGEHAWQAGAAKDVKTSRLDISHYRHITPEEVYEIERLASEVITKNIPVETFWMPRDEAERRYGYRIYQGGAVPGTVIRIVKIGDWDTEACGGTHLKSTGEVGIIKILRTERIQDGVERLTFTAGPNVLEEFRKMERQTNQLSKILKIPIENLTEAAIKLVEDLKKMEKKVEHLRENLTTIEAENLLRNARRINGLKLIASKIEDGEDEEIIMLGSKITKTEPKSVAIILLVKDKVKIYVFAGKEAIKHKVDAGKVAGELATMVGGGGGGRDYFGQGGGTEIHKVEKILDTIPRVVREQMKRK
;
A
#
# COMPACT_ATOMS: atom_id res chain seq x y z
N ASP A 1 38.71 23.32 13.71
CA ASP A 1 39.92 24.14 13.52
C ASP A 1 39.90 24.65 12.07
N ASP A 2 39.71 25.98 11.93
CA ASP A 2 39.58 26.66 10.65
C ASP A 2 40.84 26.50 9.76
N ARG A 3 42.01 26.34 10.38
CA ARG A 3 43.27 26.13 9.66
C ARG A 3 43.24 24.79 8.90
N ILE A 4 42.71 23.73 9.51
CA ILE A 4 42.56 22.43 8.86
C ILE A 4 41.59 22.51 7.68
N ILE A 5 40.48 23.23 7.84
CA ILE A 5 39.48 23.42 6.78
C ILE A 5 40.08 24.22 5.61
N ALA A 6 40.74 25.34 5.91
CA ALA A 6 41.38 26.21 4.89
C ALA A 6 42.49 25.45 4.12
N GLU A 7 43.36 24.73 4.82
CA GLU A 7 44.44 23.97 4.19
C GLU A 7 43.87 22.76 3.40
N SER A 8 42.81 22.11 3.89
CA SER A 8 42.13 21.03 3.14
C SER A 8 41.53 21.55 1.83
N SER A 9 40.94 22.72 1.83
CA SER A 9 40.44 23.37 0.60
C SER A 9 41.56 23.65 -0.40
N ARG A 10 42.70 24.16 0.09
CA ARG A 10 43.89 24.43 -0.75
C ARG A 10 44.47 23.13 -1.34
N VAL A 11 44.63 22.09 -0.55
CA VAL A 11 45.17 20.81 -1.00
C VAL A 11 44.23 20.11 -1.96
N SER A 12 42.91 20.18 -1.76
CA SER A 12 41.90 19.59 -2.65
C SER A 12 41.88 20.19 -4.04
N SER A 13 42.31 21.45 -4.22
CA SER A 13 42.47 22.07 -5.52
C SER A 13 43.65 21.49 -6.32
N ILE A 14 44.62 20.88 -5.63
CA ILE A 14 45.84 20.32 -6.22
C ILE A 14 45.71 18.79 -6.39
N ILE A 15 45.09 18.11 -5.45
CA ILE A 15 44.88 16.65 -5.45
C ILE A 15 43.37 16.37 -5.56
N PRO A 16 42.84 16.13 -6.78
CA PRO A 16 41.43 15.81 -6.94
C PRO A 16 41.04 14.55 -6.17
N ALA A 17 40.01 14.63 -5.34
CA ALA A 17 39.53 13.52 -4.51
C ALA A 17 38.71 12.47 -5.31
N GLN A 18 39.17 12.11 -6.52
CA GLN A 18 38.46 11.16 -7.42
C GLN A 18 38.62 9.69 -7.00
N SER A 19 39.53 9.38 -6.09
CA SER A 19 39.73 8.03 -5.56
C SER A 19 39.98 8.05 -4.05
N ARG A 20 39.71 6.94 -3.37
CA ARG A 20 39.99 6.77 -1.94
C ARG A 20 41.48 6.98 -1.63
N GLU A 21 42.37 6.60 -2.53
CA GLU A 21 43.80 6.79 -2.39
C GLU A 21 44.18 8.28 -2.43
N ASN A 22 43.65 9.04 -3.41
CA ASN A 22 43.88 10.47 -3.49
C ASN A 22 43.30 11.24 -2.31
N TYR A 23 42.14 10.82 -1.82
CA TYR A 23 41.54 11.37 -0.62
C TYR A 23 42.42 11.20 0.63
N LEU A 24 43.01 10.01 0.82
CA LEU A 24 43.95 9.74 1.91
C LEU A 24 45.27 10.53 1.75
N LYS A 25 45.80 10.63 0.51
CA LYS A 25 46.98 11.44 0.21
C LYS A 25 46.75 12.92 0.49
N ALA A 26 45.60 13.46 0.15
CA ALA A 26 45.24 14.83 0.45
C ALA A 26 45.20 15.11 1.97
N ARG A 27 44.56 14.22 2.74
CA ARG A 27 44.54 14.36 4.22
C ARG A 27 45.89 14.25 4.87
N LEU A 28 46.74 13.32 4.39
CA LEU A 28 48.12 13.21 4.84
C LEU A 28 48.89 14.48 4.60
N LYS A 29 48.76 15.07 3.40
CA LYS A 29 49.41 16.32 3.05
C LYS A 29 48.99 17.48 3.92
N VAL A 30 47.72 17.58 4.29
CA VAL A 30 47.20 18.57 5.23
C VAL A 30 47.81 18.36 6.61
N ALA A 31 47.88 17.14 7.09
CA ALA A 31 48.46 16.80 8.38
C ALA A 31 49.96 17.19 8.45
N GLU A 32 50.72 16.89 7.41
CA GLU A 32 52.12 17.26 7.28
C GLU A 32 52.31 18.80 7.26
N ASN A 33 51.51 19.53 6.43
CA ASN A 33 51.64 20.97 6.27
C ASN A 33 51.35 21.76 7.56
N LEU A 34 50.42 21.23 8.39
CA LEU A 34 50.02 21.89 9.63
C LEU A 34 50.66 21.35 10.90
N GLY A 35 51.39 20.22 10.79
CA GLY A 35 52.00 19.59 11.95
C GLY A 35 50.99 18.97 12.92
N VAL A 36 49.82 18.51 12.42
CA VAL A 36 48.75 17.87 13.18
C VAL A 36 48.65 16.39 12.84
N THR A 37 47.92 15.65 13.65
CA THR A 37 47.72 14.22 13.40
C THR A 37 46.68 13.97 12.27
N MET A 38 46.85 12.88 11.56
CA MET A 38 45.87 12.43 10.57
C MET A 38 44.47 12.26 11.16
N ARG A 39 44.40 11.90 12.46
CA ARG A 39 43.14 11.76 13.18
C ARG A 39 42.44 13.09 13.36
N GLU A 40 43.15 14.14 13.79
CA GLU A 40 42.60 15.49 13.93
C GLU A 40 42.06 16.05 12.60
N VAL A 41 42.83 15.86 11.51
CA VAL A 41 42.37 16.24 10.16
C VAL A 41 41.10 15.50 9.80
N THR A 42 41.06 14.17 10.05
CA THR A 42 39.91 13.33 9.71
C THR A 42 38.68 13.73 10.49
N GLU A 43 38.76 13.84 11.81
CA GLU A 43 37.63 14.24 12.68
C GLU A 43 37.11 15.65 12.36
N THR A 44 38.02 16.60 12.14
CA THR A 44 37.62 17.98 11.76
C THR A 44 36.91 18.02 10.42
N MET A 45 37.47 17.34 9.43
CA MET A 45 36.89 17.33 8.08
C MET A 45 35.59 16.54 7.99
N GLU A 46 35.44 15.45 8.74
CA GLU A 46 34.18 14.71 8.83
C GLU A 46 33.07 15.57 9.45
N ARG A 47 33.35 16.29 10.51
CA ARG A 47 32.38 17.22 11.11
C ARG A 47 32.02 18.34 10.15
N PHE A 48 33.00 18.95 9.47
CA PHE A 48 32.76 20.01 8.48
C PHE A 48 31.95 19.50 7.29
N GLN A 49 32.27 18.33 6.75
CA GLN A 49 31.53 17.71 5.65
C GLN A 49 30.07 17.45 6.03
N ASN A 50 29.81 16.91 7.23
CA ASN A 50 28.44 16.69 7.70
C ASN A 50 27.68 18.03 7.90
N LEU A 51 28.35 19.09 8.36
CA LEU A 51 27.75 20.41 8.46
C LEU A 51 27.34 20.94 7.06
N CYS A 52 28.28 20.91 6.10
CA CYS A 52 28.01 21.33 4.72
C CYS A 52 26.87 20.50 4.08
N MET A 53 26.88 19.19 4.30
CA MET A 53 25.84 18.28 3.78
C MET A 53 24.48 18.60 4.39
N ALA A 54 24.39 18.86 5.69
CA ALA A 54 23.14 19.23 6.34
C ALA A 54 22.59 20.55 5.77
N LEU A 55 23.44 21.57 5.61
CA LEU A 55 23.05 22.87 5.06
C LEU A 55 22.63 22.79 3.59
N ASP A 56 23.39 22.11 2.77
CA ASP A 56 23.12 21.97 1.34
C ASP A 56 21.84 21.17 1.09
N HIS A 57 21.68 20.04 1.78
CA HIS A 57 20.51 19.19 1.61
C HIS A 57 19.23 19.84 2.14
N THR A 58 19.26 20.54 3.29
CA THR A 58 18.10 21.27 3.80
C THR A 58 17.70 22.42 2.89
N LYS A 59 18.68 23.13 2.30
CA LYS A 59 18.43 24.14 1.27
C LYS A 59 17.72 23.50 0.05
N ALA A 60 18.29 22.43 -0.50
CA ALA A 60 17.70 21.75 -1.66
C ALA A 60 16.28 21.26 -1.37
N LEU A 61 16.03 20.76 -0.16
CA LEU A 61 14.70 20.34 0.29
C LEU A 61 13.68 21.47 0.26
N CYS A 62 14.03 22.67 0.74
CA CYS A 62 13.13 23.82 0.69
C CYS A 62 12.63 24.07 -0.73
N PHE A 63 13.53 24.04 -1.73
CA PHE A 63 13.14 24.26 -3.12
C PHE A 63 12.36 23.10 -3.72
N ILE A 64 12.75 21.85 -3.46
CA ILE A 64 12.06 20.67 -4.00
C ILE A 64 10.63 20.58 -3.45
N LEU A 65 10.46 20.76 -2.15
CA LEU A 65 9.14 20.66 -1.51
C LEU A 65 8.26 21.86 -1.88
N SER A 66 8.83 23.06 -2.07
CA SER A 66 8.05 24.24 -2.50
C SER A 66 7.47 24.10 -3.92
N GLU A 67 7.98 23.18 -4.74
CA GLU A 67 7.40 22.82 -6.03
C GLU A 67 6.30 21.76 -5.92
N GLY A 68 5.88 21.40 -4.70
CA GLY A 68 4.81 20.43 -4.43
C GLY A 68 5.24 18.97 -4.58
N ILE A 69 6.54 18.67 -4.47
CA ILE A 69 7.06 17.30 -4.55
C ILE A 69 7.00 16.64 -3.18
N VAL A 70 6.11 15.65 -3.05
CA VAL A 70 5.94 14.88 -1.82
C VAL A 70 7.00 13.78 -1.68
N PRO A 71 7.68 13.64 -0.53
CA PRO A 71 8.63 12.57 -0.28
C PRO A 71 7.98 11.18 -0.43
N SER A 72 8.54 10.35 -1.32
CA SER A 72 7.99 9.04 -1.66
C SER A 72 9.08 8.02 -2.01
N ASN A 73 8.70 6.81 -2.40
CA ASN A 73 9.63 5.78 -2.85
C ASN A 73 9.89 5.81 -4.37
N MET A 74 9.30 6.75 -5.11
CA MET A 74 9.37 6.79 -6.57
C MET A 74 9.80 8.16 -7.09
N GLU A 75 10.47 8.15 -8.24
CA GLU A 75 10.81 9.32 -9.05
C GLU A 75 11.45 10.47 -8.24
N VAL A 76 10.95 11.70 -8.40
CA VAL A 76 11.52 12.88 -7.74
C VAL A 76 11.27 12.88 -6.23
N GLY A 77 10.14 12.31 -5.77
CA GLY A 77 9.83 12.15 -4.34
C GLY A 77 10.83 11.28 -3.59
N TYR A 78 11.44 10.31 -4.29
CA TYR A 78 12.54 9.52 -3.78
C TYR A 78 13.79 10.37 -3.47
N LEU A 79 14.13 11.31 -4.36
CA LEU A 79 15.24 12.23 -4.12
C LEU A 79 15.00 13.08 -2.88
N ALA A 80 13.79 13.65 -2.73
CA ALA A 80 13.43 14.42 -1.54
C ALA A 80 13.61 13.58 -0.26
N ARG A 81 13.09 12.36 -0.25
CA ARG A 81 13.24 11.43 0.89
C ARG A 81 14.70 11.11 1.19
N LEU A 82 15.51 10.88 0.16
CA LEU A 82 16.95 10.61 0.33
C LEU A 82 17.68 11.79 0.98
N LEU A 83 17.39 13.01 0.54
CA LEU A 83 17.97 14.22 1.08
C LEU A 83 17.58 14.46 2.54
N ILE A 84 16.30 14.24 2.91
CA ILE A 84 15.82 14.30 4.29
C ILE A 84 16.65 13.36 5.19
N ARG A 85 16.77 12.10 4.79
CA ARG A 85 17.46 11.08 5.58
C ARG A 85 18.95 11.36 5.71
N ARG A 86 19.59 11.85 4.65
CA ARG A 86 21.01 12.24 4.67
C ARG A 86 21.25 13.46 5.55
N ALA A 87 20.45 14.51 5.40
CA ALA A 87 20.56 15.71 6.23
C ALA A 87 20.34 15.39 7.72
N TYR A 88 19.31 14.62 8.04
CA TYR A 88 19.03 14.19 9.41
C TYR A 88 20.17 13.35 10.00
N ARG A 89 20.75 12.41 9.22
CA ARG A 89 21.89 11.62 9.65
C ARG A 89 23.13 12.49 9.89
N SER A 90 23.39 13.44 9.00
CA SER A 90 24.53 14.38 9.16
C SER A 90 24.38 15.19 10.45
N LEU A 91 23.20 15.69 10.76
CA LEU A 91 22.93 16.38 12.04
C LEU A 91 23.07 15.42 13.23
N LYS A 92 22.67 14.16 13.12
CA LYS A 92 22.85 13.16 14.19
C LYS A 92 24.33 12.90 14.48
N ILE A 93 25.19 12.81 13.45
CA ILE A 93 26.65 12.71 13.63
C ILE A 93 27.22 13.93 14.36
N LEU A 94 26.62 15.09 14.14
CA LEU A 94 26.98 16.34 14.83
C LEU A 94 26.33 16.48 16.21
N SER A 95 25.49 15.54 16.65
CA SER A 95 24.65 15.60 17.86
C SER A 95 23.70 16.80 17.87
N ALA A 96 23.13 17.11 16.71
CA ALA A 96 22.28 18.27 16.46
C ALA A 96 20.99 17.90 15.71
N GLU A 97 20.54 16.65 15.74
CA GLU A 97 19.35 16.18 15.01
C GLU A 97 18.04 16.85 15.45
N ASN A 98 18.01 17.38 16.65
CA ASN A 98 16.86 18.10 17.20
C ASN A 98 16.60 19.46 16.53
N ILE A 99 17.61 20.06 15.89
CA ILE A 99 17.46 21.36 15.21
C ILE A 99 17.08 21.23 13.73
N PHE A 100 16.76 20.03 13.23
CA PHE A 100 16.51 19.81 11.80
C PHE A 100 15.38 20.71 11.26
N ILE A 101 14.26 20.79 11.96
CA ILE A 101 13.12 21.63 11.56
C ILE A 101 13.49 23.11 11.64
N ASP A 102 14.09 23.55 12.74
CA ASP A 102 14.53 24.95 12.92
C ASP A 102 15.53 25.38 11.84
N LEU A 103 16.39 24.45 11.39
CA LEU A 103 17.34 24.71 10.30
C LEU A 103 16.61 24.95 8.99
N VAL A 104 15.56 24.15 8.69
CA VAL A 104 14.75 24.34 7.49
C VAL A 104 13.96 25.65 7.56
N GLU A 105 13.36 26.00 8.71
CA GLU A 105 12.68 27.29 8.91
C GLU A 105 13.62 28.47 8.62
N ARG A 106 14.86 28.42 9.11
CA ARG A 106 15.87 29.44 8.80
C ARG A 106 16.30 29.49 7.35
N GLN A 107 16.35 28.35 6.67
CA GLN A 107 16.58 28.29 5.22
C GLN A 107 15.43 28.98 4.46
N ILE A 108 14.19 28.68 4.83
CA ILE A 108 13.01 29.33 4.24
C ILE A 108 13.05 30.84 4.47
N GLU A 109 13.28 31.28 5.71
CA GLU A 109 13.38 32.69 6.07
C GLU A 109 14.46 33.41 5.25
N TYR A 110 15.64 32.82 5.13
CA TYR A 110 16.77 33.39 4.39
C TYR A 110 16.50 33.53 2.90
N TRP A 111 15.98 32.42 2.26
CA TRP A 111 15.81 32.37 0.82
C TRP A 111 14.50 32.99 0.34
N SER A 112 13.50 33.15 1.17
CA SER A 112 12.20 33.73 0.81
C SER A 112 12.28 35.18 0.32
N ASN A 113 13.32 35.93 0.70
CA ASN A 113 13.58 37.26 0.18
C ASN A 113 13.82 37.30 -1.33
N ILE A 114 14.32 36.19 -1.91
CA ILE A 114 14.59 36.05 -3.35
C ILE A 114 13.52 35.19 -3.99
N PHE A 115 13.02 34.18 -3.27
CA PHE A 115 12.05 33.19 -3.72
C PHE A 115 10.81 33.19 -2.80
N PRO A 116 9.85 34.10 -3.01
CA PRO A 116 8.69 34.29 -2.12
C PRO A 116 7.78 33.05 -1.97
N ASN A 117 7.78 32.15 -2.97
CA ASN A 117 7.04 30.88 -2.92
C ASN A 117 7.47 30.00 -1.73
N LEU A 118 8.71 30.07 -1.29
CA LEU A 118 9.17 29.34 -0.10
C LEU A 118 8.39 29.73 1.15
N LYS A 119 8.11 31.04 1.33
CA LYS A 119 7.32 31.51 2.46
C LYS A 119 5.85 31.14 2.35
N ALA A 120 5.32 31.14 1.13
CA ALA A 120 3.94 30.73 0.88
C ALA A 120 3.70 29.23 1.18
N MET A 121 4.74 28.39 1.02
CA MET A 121 4.67 26.94 1.24
C MET A 121 5.27 26.49 2.58
N GLU A 122 5.65 27.41 3.45
CA GLU A 122 6.38 27.10 4.69
C GLU A 122 5.67 26.07 5.57
N GLU A 123 4.39 26.28 5.82
CA GLU A 123 3.59 25.41 6.69
C GLU A 123 3.52 23.97 6.13
N GLU A 124 3.28 23.84 4.82
CA GLU A 124 3.24 22.54 4.13
C GLU A 124 4.60 21.84 4.16
N ILE A 125 5.69 22.56 3.85
CA ILE A 125 7.05 22.02 3.87
C ILE A 125 7.38 21.48 5.27
N LEU A 126 7.10 22.22 6.31
CA LEU A 126 7.42 21.82 7.68
C LEU A 126 6.56 20.64 8.16
N GLU A 127 5.29 20.58 7.76
CA GLU A 127 4.42 19.45 8.09
C GLU A 127 4.89 18.16 7.38
N GLU A 128 5.20 18.23 6.09
CA GLU A 128 5.74 17.08 5.33
C GLU A 128 7.03 16.55 5.94
N LEU A 129 7.94 17.44 6.32
CA LEU A 129 9.21 17.06 6.95
C LEU A 129 9.00 16.41 8.32
N LYS A 130 8.11 16.92 9.16
CA LYS A 130 7.77 16.34 10.47
C LYS A 130 7.24 14.91 10.31
N ILE A 131 6.32 14.72 9.36
CA ILE A 131 5.74 13.39 9.08
C ILE A 131 6.80 12.43 8.53
N GLU A 132 7.63 12.86 7.58
CA GLU A 132 8.67 11.98 7.02
C GLU A 132 9.76 11.64 8.05
N LEU A 133 10.13 12.58 8.92
CA LEU A 133 11.08 12.31 10.02
C LEU A 133 10.53 11.29 11.01
N GLU A 134 9.24 11.37 11.36
CA GLU A 134 8.63 10.38 12.24
C GLU A 134 8.58 8.99 11.59
N LYS A 135 8.17 8.91 10.32
CA LYS A 135 8.25 7.68 9.52
C LYS A 135 9.68 7.12 9.51
N TYR A 136 10.67 7.98 9.35
CA TYR A 136 12.07 7.59 9.33
C TYR A 136 12.56 7.06 10.67
N ARG A 137 12.20 7.70 11.79
CA ARG A 137 12.53 7.23 13.15
C ARG A 137 11.95 5.84 13.41
N VAL A 138 10.68 5.63 13.05
CA VAL A 138 10.03 4.31 13.16
C VAL A 138 10.74 3.28 12.28
N THR A 139 11.10 3.64 11.06
CA THR A 139 11.82 2.77 10.12
C THR A 139 13.20 2.38 10.65
N VAL A 140 13.96 3.33 11.19
CA VAL A 140 15.28 3.09 11.76
C VAL A 140 15.20 2.15 12.97
N ASN A 141 14.23 2.37 13.86
CA ASN A 141 14.06 1.52 15.06
C ASN A 141 13.69 0.07 14.69
N LYS A 142 12.71 -0.12 13.80
CA LYS A 142 12.35 -1.45 13.27
C LYS A 142 13.48 -2.08 12.47
N GLY A 143 14.20 -1.26 11.71
CA GLY A 143 15.32 -1.68 10.90
C GLY A 143 16.50 -2.20 11.72
N ALA A 144 16.76 -1.61 12.87
CA ALA A 144 17.79 -2.06 13.78
C ALA A 144 17.56 -3.53 14.23
N GLU A 145 16.32 -3.87 14.58
CA GLU A 145 15.95 -5.25 14.95
C GLU A 145 16.08 -6.21 13.77
N LEU A 146 15.62 -5.79 12.59
CA LEU A 146 15.70 -6.59 11.37
C LEU A 146 17.15 -6.87 10.96
N VAL A 147 18.02 -5.85 10.97
CA VAL A 147 19.43 -6.00 10.63
C VAL A 147 20.16 -6.86 11.66
N ARG A 148 19.86 -6.73 12.96
CA ARG A 148 20.41 -7.62 14.00
C ARG A 148 20.04 -9.09 13.78
N LYS A 149 18.77 -9.35 13.43
CA LYS A 149 18.31 -10.71 13.10
C LYS A 149 19.05 -11.26 11.88
N LEU A 150 19.11 -10.48 10.82
CA LEU A 150 19.80 -10.83 9.58
C LEU A 150 21.32 -11.08 9.82
N SER A 151 21.96 -10.23 10.60
CA SER A 151 23.40 -10.40 10.95
C SER A 151 23.67 -11.73 11.67
N ARG A 152 22.73 -12.16 12.53
CA ARG A 152 22.83 -13.48 13.18
C ARG A 152 22.61 -14.63 12.20
N GLU A 153 21.73 -14.49 11.22
CA GLU A 153 21.50 -15.47 10.14
C GLU A 153 22.76 -15.60 9.27
N VAL A 154 23.31 -14.47 8.79
CA VAL A 154 24.56 -14.42 7.99
C VAL A 154 25.71 -15.13 8.70
N LYS A 155 25.88 -14.90 10.02
CA LYS A 155 26.89 -15.60 10.82
C LYS A 155 26.64 -17.12 10.93
N ARG A 156 25.37 -17.54 11.07
CA ARG A 156 25.03 -18.98 11.11
C ARG A 156 25.32 -19.70 9.80
N GLU A 157 25.19 -18.99 8.68
CA GLU A 157 25.50 -19.47 7.33
C GLU A 157 27.01 -19.44 7.01
N GLY A 158 27.84 -18.95 7.95
CA GLY A 158 29.27 -18.85 7.78
C GLY A 158 29.72 -17.72 6.85
N LEU A 159 28.86 -16.77 6.56
CA LEU A 159 29.16 -15.59 5.74
C LEU A 159 29.74 -14.47 6.62
N GLU A 160 30.69 -13.71 6.07
CA GLU A 160 31.32 -12.58 6.78
C GLU A 160 30.66 -11.23 6.48
N GLU A 161 29.89 -11.15 5.39
CA GLU A 161 29.29 -9.91 4.94
C GLU A 161 27.84 -10.10 4.50
N ILE A 162 27.04 -9.04 4.60
CA ILE A 162 25.67 -9.01 4.06
C ILE A 162 25.74 -9.00 2.53
N PRO A 163 25.04 -9.93 1.83
CA PRO A 163 24.99 -9.96 0.38
C PRO A 163 24.40 -8.67 -0.20
N GLN A 164 24.95 -8.18 -1.31
CA GLN A 164 24.53 -6.95 -1.98
C GLN A 164 23.03 -6.95 -2.35
N GLU A 165 22.51 -8.07 -2.79
CA GLU A 165 21.09 -8.21 -3.14
C GLU A 165 20.16 -8.05 -1.93
N THR A 166 20.62 -8.51 -0.77
CA THR A 166 19.95 -8.30 0.51
C THR A 166 19.97 -6.83 0.92
N LEU A 167 21.07 -6.12 0.65
CA LEU A 167 21.18 -4.69 0.91
C LEU A 167 20.20 -3.88 0.04
N ILE A 168 20.07 -4.21 -1.25
CA ILE A 168 19.08 -3.62 -2.16
C ILE A 168 17.66 -3.91 -1.66
N ARG A 169 17.35 -5.15 -1.26
CA ARG A 169 16.04 -5.52 -0.73
C ARG A 169 15.69 -4.77 0.58
N LEU A 170 16.64 -4.61 1.49
CA LEU A 170 16.44 -3.83 2.73
C LEU A 170 16.13 -2.37 2.41
N TYR A 171 16.75 -1.84 1.39
CA TYR A 171 16.48 -0.49 0.93
C TYR A 171 15.09 -0.37 0.28
N ASP A 172 14.76 -1.22 -0.70
CA ASP A 172 13.50 -1.18 -1.46
C ASP A 172 12.27 -1.51 -0.60
N SER A 173 12.37 -2.59 0.20
CA SER A 173 11.21 -3.11 0.95
C SER A 173 11.03 -2.49 2.34
N HIS A 174 12.12 -2.02 2.95
CA HIS A 174 12.12 -1.52 4.33
C HIS A 174 12.61 -0.08 4.45
N GLY A 175 13.03 0.55 3.34
CA GLY A 175 13.50 1.93 3.31
C GLY A 175 14.76 2.18 4.13
N LEU A 176 15.58 1.15 4.40
CA LEU A 176 16.81 1.26 5.16
C LEU A 176 17.94 1.68 4.23
N VAL A 177 18.47 2.89 4.43
CA VAL A 177 19.64 3.34 3.66
C VAL A 177 20.86 2.47 3.99
N PRO A 178 21.72 2.17 2.99
CA PRO A 178 22.85 1.25 3.15
C PRO A 178 23.78 1.58 4.32
N GLU A 179 23.96 2.86 4.59
CA GLU A 179 24.82 3.34 5.66
C GLU A 179 24.28 2.98 7.06
N ILE A 180 22.96 2.97 7.23
CA ILE A 180 22.29 2.54 8.48
C ILE A 180 22.40 1.03 8.63
N VAL A 181 22.20 0.28 7.53
CA VAL A 181 22.38 -1.18 7.55
C VAL A 181 23.82 -1.51 7.94
N LYS A 182 24.80 -0.77 7.42
CA LYS A 182 26.22 -0.92 7.76
C LYS A 182 26.47 -0.65 9.24
N GLU A 183 25.96 0.46 9.78
CA GLU A 183 26.11 0.83 11.20
C GLU A 183 25.59 -0.27 12.14
N PHE A 184 24.38 -0.79 11.88
CA PHE A 184 23.80 -1.84 12.70
C PHE A 184 24.44 -3.22 12.50
N ALA A 185 24.88 -3.56 11.30
CA ALA A 185 25.55 -4.82 11.01
C ALA A 185 26.98 -4.85 11.59
N GLU A 186 27.72 -3.76 11.51
CA GLU A 186 29.06 -3.62 12.11
C GLU A 186 29.01 -3.70 13.64
N ALA A 187 27.95 -3.17 14.28
CA ALA A 187 27.71 -3.36 15.72
C ALA A 187 27.50 -4.84 16.08
N GLU A 188 26.99 -5.64 15.16
CA GLU A 188 26.90 -7.11 15.30
C GLU A 188 28.12 -7.82 14.69
N SER A 189 29.23 -7.15 14.37
CA SER A 189 30.45 -7.70 13.77
C SER A 189 30.21 -8.43 12.44
N VAL A 190 29.37 -7.89 11.59
CA VAL A 190 29.12 -8.33 10.21
C VAL A 190 29.47 -7.19 9.26
N LYS A 191 30.26 -7.50 8.22
CA LYS A 191 30.69 -6.49 7.26
C LYS A 191 29.56 -6.13 6.27
N VAL A 192 29.54 -4.88 5.81
CA VAL A 192 28.66 -4.43 4.74
C VAL A 192 29.49 -3.64 3.73
N LYS A 193 29.53 -4.16 2.50
CA LYS A 193 30.18 -3.47 1.37
C LYS A 193 29.13 -2.70 0.57
N ILE A 194 29.18 -1.38 0.66
CA ILE A 194 28.27 -0.51 -0.10
C ILE A 194 28.90 -0.24 -1.47
N PRO A 195 28.25 -0.62 -2.60
CA PRO A 195 28.73 -0.31 -3.93
C PRO A 195 28.72 1.20 -4.20
N GLU A 196 29.73 1.72 -4.90
CA GLU A 196 29.75 3.15 -5.27
C GLU A 196 28.54 3.58 -6.11
N ASN A 197 28.03 2.69 -6.94
CA ASN A 197 26.85 2.92 -7.79
C ASN A 197 25.56 2.29 -7.21
N PHE A 198 25.43 2.16 -5.87
CA PHE A 198 24.30 1.49 -5.24
C PHE A 198 22.94 2.06 -5.71
N PHE A 199 22.78 3.37 -5.68
CA PHE A 199 21.53 4.02 -6.07
C PHE A 199 21.23 3.93 -7.57
N GLY A 200 22.26 3.89 -8.41
CA GLY A 200 22.12 3.60 -9.84
C GLY A 200 21.60 2.18 -10.10
N MET A 201 22.05 1.21 -9.32
CA MET A 201 21.58 -0.18 -9.43
C MET A 201 20.12 -0.33 -9.00
N VAL A 202 19.72 0.36 -7.93
CA VAL A 202 18.32 0.42 -7.50
C VAL A 202 17.44 1.04 -8.59
N ALA A 203 17.85 2.17 -9.17
CA ALA A 203 17.12 2.84 -10.24
C ALA A 203 16.97 1.95 -11.50
N GLN A 204 18.03 1.24 -11.90
CA GLN A 204 17.98 0.29 -13.01
C GLN A 204 16.97 -0.85 -12.77
N ARG A 205 16.90 -1.39 -11.54
CA ARG A 205 15.94 -2.44 -11.19
C ARG A 205 14.50 -1.96 -11.33
N HIS A 206 14.21 -0.72 -10.92
CA HIS A 206 12.88 -0.12 -11.06
C HIS A 206 12.51 0.15 -12.54
N LEU A 207 13.47 0.44 -13.40
CA LEU A 207 13.23 0.61 -14.83
C LEU A 207 12.92 -0.71 -15.56
N GLN A 208 13.52 -1.83 -15.12
CA GLN A 208 13.31 -3.15 -15.73
C GLN A 208 11.96 -3.81 -15.39
N THR A 209 11.22 -3.28 -14.44
CA THR A 209 9.91 -3.82 -14.01
C THR A 209 8.70 -3.27 -14.78
N LYS A 210 8.89 -2.38 -15.76
CA LYS A 210 7.80 -1.96 -16.65
C LYS A 210 7.64 -2.98 -17.78
N PRO A 211 6.47 -3.64 -17.95
CA PRO A 211 6.24 -4.54 -19.08
C PRO A 211 6.31 -3.75 -20.38
N THR A 212 7.17 -4.16 -21.27
CA THR A 212 7.28 -3.60 -22.62
C THR A 212 6.18 -4.18 -23.50
N GLU A 213 5.10 -3.44 -23.74
CA GLU A 213 4.09 -3.74 -24.79
C GLU A 213 4.58 -3.28 -26.19
N GLU A 214 5.88 -3.27 -26.46
CA GLU A 214 6.45 -2.60 -27.63
C GLU A 214 6.41 -3.38 -28.95
N THR A 215 6.24 -4.71 -28.93
CA THR A 215 6.50 -5.53 -30.12
C THR A 215 5.37 -5.61 -31.16
N THR A 216 4.14 -5.22 -30.81
CA THR A 216 3.00 -5.26 -31.75
C THR A 216 2.70 -3.90 -32.40
N GLN A 217 3.20 -2.80 -31.84
CA GLN A 217 2.95 -1.45 -32.34
C GLN A 217 3.86 -1.05 -33.51
N GLU A 218 5.09 -1.54 -33.60
CA GLU A 218 6.05 -1.17 -34.65
C GLU A 218 5.57 -1.56 -36.04
N SER A 219 4.96 -2.74 -36.21
CA SER A 219 4.49 -3.23 -37.54
C SER A 219 3.28 -2.45 -38.09
N ILE A 220 2.44 -1.90 -37.22
CA ILE A 220 1.27 -1.09 -37.60
C ILE A 220 1.72 0.36 -37.92
N THR A 221 2.66 0.88 -37.15
CA THR A 221 3.17 2.24 -37.30
C THR A 221 3.83 2.45 -38.66
N GLU A 222 4.59 1.47 -39.18
CA GLU A 222 5.20 1.53 -40.52
C GLU A 222 4.16 1.57 -41.66
N LYS A 223 3.07 0.79 -41.53
CA LYS A 223 1.97 0.78 -42.52
C LYS A 223 1.18 2.09 -42.56
N ILE A 224 1.17 2.87 -41.46
CA ILE A 224 0.35 4.08 -41.31
C ILE A 224 1.12 5.36 -41.65
N SER A 225 2.44 5.34 -41.65
CA SER A 225 3.30 6.54 -41.84
C SER A 225 3.06 7.34 -43.13
N THR A 226 2.37 6.77 -44.12
CA THR A 226 2.05 7.40 -45.42
C THR A 226 0.62 7.98 -45.48
N HIS A 227 -0.22 7.82 -44.44
CA HIS A 227 -1.61 8.23 -44.47
C HIS A 227 -1.78 9.72 -44.11
N HIS A 228 -2.82 10.35 -44.66
CA HIS A 228 -3.22 11.71 -44.30
C HIS A 228 -3.77 11.76 -42.87
N LYS A 229 -3.59 12.92 -42.22
CA LYS A 229 -4.12 13.19 -40.90
C LYS A 229 -5.63 13.00 -40.86
N THR A 230 -6.15 12.32 -39.83
CA THR A 230 -7.59 12.24 -39.57
C THR A 230 -8.08 13.51 -38.90
N LEU A 231 -9.11 14.16 -39.45
CA LEU A 231 -9.74 15.32 -38.83
C LEU A 231 -10.56 14.89 -37.61
N LYS A 232 -10.20 15.42 -36.42
CA LYS A 232 -10.79 15.06 -35.13
C LYS A 232 -12.00 15.95 -34.84
N LEU A 233 -13.20 15.58 -35.33
CA LEU A 233 -14.44 16.35 -35.18
C LEU A 233 -14.89 16.50 -33.74
N TYR A 234 -14.53 15.57 -32.84
CA TYR A 234 -14.88 15.62 -31.42
C TYR A 234 -14.24 16.80 -30.67
N TYR A 235 -13.25 17.49 -31.26
CA TYR A 235 -12.74 18.75 -30.72
C TYR A 235 -13.53 19.98 -31.18
N GLN A 236 -14.29 19.86 -32.28
CA GLN A 236 -15.15 20.95 -32.76
C GLN A 236 -16.45 20.97 -31.97
N ASP A 237 -17.15 19.85 -31.88
CA ASP A 237 -18.32 19.69 -31.03
C ASP A 237 -18.38 18.26 -30.44
N PRO A 238 -18.07 18.09 -29.15
CA PRO A 238 -18.09 16.79 -28.50
C PRO A 238 -19.49 16.21 -28.26
N TYR A 239 -20.56 16.99 -28.51
CA TYR A 239 -21.96 16.56 -28.35
C TYR A 239 -22.59 16.01 -29.63
N MET A 240 -21.91 16.11 -30.77
CA MET A 240 -22.40 15.50 -32.01
C MET A 240 -22.49 13.98 -31.86
N LYS A 241 -23.62 13.42 -32.34
CA LYS A 241 -23.88 11.98 -32.30
C LYS A 241 -23.50 11.26 -33.56
N GLU A 242 -23.63 11.94 -34.71
CA GLU A 242 -23.50 11.35 -36.03
C GLU A 242 -22.59 12.21 -36.92
N PHE A 243 -21.88 11.55 -37.84
CA PHE A 243 -21.05 12.23 -38.84
C PHE A 243 -20.95 11.40 -40.12
N GLU A 244 -20.59 12.04 -41.21
CA GLU A 244 -20.26 11.39 -42.46
C GLU A 244 -18.72 11.40 -42.63
N ALA A 245 -18.19 10.35 -43.22
CA ALA A 245 -16.76 10.24 -43.51
C ALA A 245 -16.52 9.35 -44.74
N LYS A 246 -15.28 9.38 -45.24
CA LYS A 246 -14.81 8.50 -46.28
C LYS A 246 -13.78 7.52 -45.71
N VAL A 247 -13.87 6.26 -46.11
CA VAL A 247 -12.88 5.25 -45.75
C VAL A 247 -11.60 5.51 -46.56
N ILE A 248 -10.52 5.78 -45.86
CA ILE A 248 -9.20 6.03 -46.46
C ILE A 248 -8.46 4.72 -46.67
N ASP A 249 -8.48 3.83 -45.66
CA ASP A 249 -7.86 2.53 -45.71
C ASP A 249 -8.46 1.53 -44.74
N VAL A 250 -8.18 0.23 -44.94
CA VAL A 250 -8.57 -0.87 -44.05
C VAL A 250 -7.34 -1.77 -43.82
N ILE A 251 -6.82 -1.76 -42.61
CA ILE A 251 -5.64 -2.52 -42.21
C ILE A 251 -6.05 -3.83 -41.54
N ASP A 252 -5.41 -4.93 -41.95
CA ASP A 252 -5.59 -6.29 -41.40
C ASP A 252 -7.08 -6.72 -41.30
N GLY A 253 -7.93 -6.18 -42.19
CA GLY A 253 -9.35 -6.54 -42.30
C GLY A 253 -10.21 -6.18 -41.08
N LYS A 254 -9.73 -5.36 -40.16
CA LYS A 254 -10.44 -4.98 -38.92
C LYS A 254 -10.19 -3.55 -38.45
N HIS A 255 -9.17 -2.89 -38.95
CA HIS A 255 -8.84 -1.51 -38.56
C HIS A 255 -9.18 -0.55 -39.69
N VAL A 256 -10.18 0.28 -39.50
CA VAL A 256 -10.66 1.25 -40.49
C VAL A 256 -10.06 2.62 -40.22
N ILE A 257 -9.49 3.25 -41.25
CA ILE A 257 -8.98 4.62 -41.24
C ILE A 257 -9.98 5.50 -41.98
N LEU A 258 -10.41 6.61 -41.36
CA LEU A 258 -11.32 7.58 -41.92
C LEU A 258 -10.62 8.92 -42.15
N ASP A 259 -11.11 9.73 -43.10
CA ASP A 259 -10.65 11.10 -43.34
C ASP A 259 -10.99 12.02 -42.15
N GLN A 260 -12.12 11.78 -41.49
CA GLN A 260 -12.55 12.49 -40.30
C GLN A 260 -13.33 11.57 -39.36
N THR A 261 -13.39 11.92 -38.06
CA THR A 261 -14.09 11.10 -37.06
C THR A 261 -14.60 11.88 -35.86
N LEU A 262 -15.77 11.48 -35.33
CA LEU A 262 -16.25 11.85 -34.00
C LEU A 262 -15.78 10.88 -32.91
N PHE A 263 -15.33 9.68 -33.27
CA PHE A 263 -14.88 8.69 -32.28
C PHE A 263 -13.61 9.17 -31.58
N TYR A 264 -13.68 9.41 -30.28
CA TYR A 264 -12.55 9.78 -29.45
C TYR A 264 -11.59 8.59 -29.31
N SER A 265 -10.32 8.82 -29.57
CA SER A 265 -9.28 7.83 -29.31
C SER A 265 -8.87 7.82 -27.85
N ALA A 266 -8.63 6.65 -27.27
CA ALA A 266 -8.18 6.54 -25.89
C ALA A 266 -6.95 7.42 -25.61
N GLY A 267 -7.00 8.21 -24.53
CA GLY A 267 -5.91 9.10 -24.14
C GLY A 267 -6.24 9.89 -22.86
N GLY A 268 -5.20 10.32 -22.13
CA GLY A 268 -5.37 11.10 -20.90
C GLY A 268 -6.21 10.40 -19.82
N GLY A 269 -6.17 9.06 -19.77
CA GLY A 269 -6.97 8.26 -18.85
C GLY A 269 -8.47 8.19 -19.20
N GLN A 270 -8.90 8.73 -20.34
CA GLN A 270 -10.25 8.55 -20.88
C GLN A 270 -10.22 7.41 -21.92
N PRO A 271 -11.07 6.38 -21.79
CA PRO A 271 -11.20 5.31 -22.78
C PRO A 271 -11.80 5.81 -24.09
N SER A 272 -11.61 5.04 -25.15
CA SER A 272 -12.18 5.32 -26.45
C SER A 272 -13.70 5.24 -26.46
N ASP A 273 -14.32 5.91 -27.47
CA ASP A 273 -15.73 5.76 -27.75
C ASP A 273 -16.04 4.42 -28.41
N ASN A 274 -17.29 4.03 -28.26
CA ASN A 274 -17.93 2.93 -28.97
C ASN A 274 -19.03 3.48 -29.88
N GLY A 275 -19.47 2.69 -30.84
CA GLY A 275 -20.60 3.04 -31.70
C GLY A 275 -20.67 2.16 -32.94
N GLU A 276 -21.23 2.69 -34.03
CA GLU A 276 -21.43 1.96 -35.28
C GLU A 276 -20.94 2.79 -36.47
N ILE A 277 -20.41 2.10 -37.48
CA ILE A 277 -20.13 2.64 -38.82
C ILE A 277 -21.11 1.96 -39.76
N ILE A 278 -21.94 2.76 -40.45
CA ILE A 278 -22.98 2.32 -41.37
C ILE A 278 -22.57 2.71 -42.79
N PHE A 279 -22.67 1.79 -43.73
CA PHE A 279 -22.28 1.99 -45.12
C PHE A 279 -23.19 1.20 -46.06
N GLU A 280 -23.10 1.45 -47.35
CA GLU A 280 -23.89 0.71 -48.33
C GLU A 280 -23.53 -0.78 -48.31
N GLY A 281 -24.50 -1.61 -47.96
CA GLY A 281 -24.35 -3.07 -47.91
C GLY A 281 -24.00 -3.64 -46.54
N GLY A 282 -23.90 -2.81 -45.46
CA GLY A 282 -23.63 -3.36 -44.13
C GLY A 282 -23.40 -2.35 -43.03
N LYS A 283 -23.05 -2.89 -41.86
CA LYS A 283 -22.65 -2.09 -40.68
C LYS A 283 -21.57 -2.79 -39.86
N SER A 284 -20.73 -2.00 -39.21
CA SER A 284 -19.71 -2.48 -38.27
C SER A 284 -19.91 -1.84 -36.92
N LYS A 285 -19.63 -2.57 -35.86
CA LYS A 285 -19.54 -2.05 -34.51
C LYS A 285 -18.11 -1.57 -34.24
N VAL A 286 -17.95 -0.33 -33.80
CA VAL A 286 -16.66 0.21 -33.34
C VAL A 286 -16.47 -0.18 -31.88
N VAL A 287 -15.44 -0.99 -31.59
CA VAL A 287 -15.16 -1.53 -30.25
C VAL A 287 -13.95 -0.88 -29.58
N ASP A 288 -13.01 -0.33 -30.37
CA ASP A 288 -11.85 0.40 -29.86
C ASP A 288 -11.38 1.44 -30.87
N VAL A 289 -10.85 2.55 -30.36
CA VAL A 289 -10.30 3.64 -31.19
C VAL A 289 -8.96 4.09 -30.62
N ARG A 290 -7.90 4.05 -31.46
CA ARG A 290 -6.55 4.42 -31.06
C ARG A 290 -5.95 5.47 -31.99
N SER A 291 -5.11 6.32 -31.44
CA SER A 291 -4.32 7.29 -32.21
C SER A 291 -2.92 6.74 -32.46
N VAL A 292 -2.48 6.76 -33.73
CA VAL A 292 -1.11 6.48 -34.12
C VAL A 292 -0.58 7.73 -34.86
N GLY A 293 0.16 8.55 -34.14
CA GLY A 293 0.48 9.90 -34.61
C GLY A 293 -0.78 10.74 -34.82
N ASP A 294 -0.93 11.25 -36.04
CA ASP A 294 -2.10 12.06 -36.44
C ASP A 294 -3.24 11.25 -37.06
N VAL A 295 -3.10 9.93 -37.19
CA VAL A 295 -4.10 9.03 -37.79
C VAL A 295 -4.90 8.33 -36.70
N ILE A 296 -6.21 8.20 -36.89
CA ILE A 296 -7.10 7.49 -35.97
C ILE A 296 -7.49 6.13 -36.56
N LEU A 297 -7.19 5.07 -35.83
CA LEU A 297 -7.56 3.69 -36.12
C LEU A 297 -8.86 3.33 -35.41
N HIS A 298 -9.85 2.85 -36.14
CA HIS A 298 -11.11 2.34 -35.61
C HIS A 298 -11.09 0.82 -35.71
N THR A 299 -11.03 0.11 -34.59
CA THR A 299 -11.16 -1.35 -34.56
C THR A 299 -12.64 -1.70 -34.62
N VAL A 300 -13.01 -2.48 -35.64
CA VAL A 300 -14.41 -2.80 -35.93
C VAL A 300 -14.68 -4.29 -35.89
N GLU A 301 -15.93 -4.64 -35.54
CA GLU A 301 -16.49 -5.99 -35.59
C GLU A 301 -17.72 -5.97 -36.50
N GLY A 302 -17.89 -6.99 -37.34
CA GLY A 302 -18.98 -7.12 -38.31
C GLY A 302 -18.51 -6.94 -39.74
N ASP A 303 -19.34 -6.33 -40.59
CA ASP A 303 -19.02 -6.13 -41.99
C ASP A 303 -17.93 -5.05 -42.14
N ILE A 304 -17.05 -5.22 -43.14
CA ILE A 304 -15.93 -4.29 -43.36
C ILE A 304 -16.25 -3.35 -44.53
N PRO A 305 -16.22 -2.01 -44.36
CA PRO A 305 -16.46 -1.09 -45.44
C PRO A 305 -15.33 -1.12 -46.47
N ARG A 306 -15.64 -0.87 -47.75
CA ARG A 306 -14.66 -0.81 -48.82
C ARG A 306 -13.88 0.51 -48.76
N VAL A 307 -12.59 0.45 -49.07
CA VAL A 307 -11.76 1.67 -49.24
C VAL A 307 -12.40 2.58 -50.29
N GLY A 308 -12.47 3.86 -49.97
CA GLY A 308 -13.07 4.90 -50.81
C GLY A 308 -14.59 5.05 -50.64
N SER A 309 -15.27 4.16 -49.92
CA SER A 309 -16.72 4.27 -49.65
C SER A 309 -17.05 5.40 -48.68
N LYS A 310 -18.23 5.96 -48.81
CA LYS A 310 -18.82 6.87 -47.79
C LYS A 310 -19.45 6.06 -46.69
N ILE A 311 -19.29 6.55 -45.48
CA ILE A 311 -19.85 5.95 -44.27
C ILE A 311 -20.59 7.01 -43.44
N LYS A 312 -21.55 6.54 -42.64
CA LYS A 312 -22.14 7.30 -41.54
C LYS A 312 -21.67 6.68 -40.23
N GLY A 313 -20.92 7.46 -39.45
CA GLY A 313 -20.52 7.06 -38.09
C GLY A 313 -21.56 7.54 -37.08
N VAL A 314 -21.88 6.69 -36.10
CA VAL A 314 -22.79 6.97 -35.00
C VAL A 314 -22.11 6.57 -33.70
N ILE A 315 -21.87 7.54 -32.80
CA ILE A 315 -21.25 7.25 -31.51
C ILE A 315 -22.29 6.88 -30.46
N ASP A 316 -21.90 6.09 -29.45
CA ASP A 316 -22.65 5.92 -28.21
C ASP A 316 -22.55 7.21 -27.39
N LEU A 317 -23.51 8.11 -27.60
CA LEU A 317 -23.53 9.44 -26.98
C LEU A 317 -23.75 9.37 -25.47
N GLU A 318 -24.49 8.39 -24.95
CA GLU A 318 -24.70 8.23 -23.50
C GLU A 318 -23.38 7.88 -22.81
N ARG A 319 -22.64 6.93 -23.38
CA ARG A 319 -21.28 6.62 -22.94
C ARG A 319 -20.37 7.85 -23.00
N ARG A 320 -20.35 8.57 -24.12
CA ARG A 320 -19.55 9.79 -24.31
C ARG A 320 -19.87 10.83 -23.24
N LEU A 321 -21.14 11.14 -23.00
CA LEU A 321 -21.57 12.13 -22.01
C LEU A 321 -21.19 11.70 -20.58
N SER A 322 -21.28 10.40 -20.27
CA SER A 322 -20.82 9.90 -18.96
C SER A 322 -19.31 10.10 -18.79
N LEU A 323 -18.51 9.77 -19.80
CA LEU A 323 -17.06 9.98 -19.78
C LEU A 323 -16.68 11.46 -19.70
N MET A 324 -17.39 12.35 -20.41
CA MET A 324 -17.20 13.80 -20.33
C MET A 324 -17.51 14.34 -18.93
N ARG A 325 -18.59 13.85 -18.28
CA ARG A 325 -18.90 14.20 -16.88
C ARG A 325 -17.78 13.80 -15.94
N HIS A 326 -17.32 12.58 -16.01
CA HIS A 326 -16.23 12.10 -15.18
C HIS A 326 -14.90 12.83 -15.46
N HIS A 327 -14.64 13.19 -16.72
CA HIS A 327 -13.44 13.93 -17.07
C HIS A 327 -13.47 15.37 -16.54
N THR A 328 -14.58 16.06 -16.74
CA THR A 328 -14.76 17.41 -16.18
C THR A 328 -14.78 17.39 -14.66
N SER A 329 -15.37 16.35 -14.05
CA SER A 329 -15.29 16.13 -12.60
C SER A 329 -13.88 15.96 -12.09
N THR A 330 -13.00 15.32 -12.86
CA THR A 330 -11.56 15.18 -12.49
C THR A 330 -10.91 16.55 -12.30
N HIS A 331 -11.10 17.48 -13.26
CA HIS A 331 -10.60 18.86 -13.17
C HIS A 331 -11.20 19.64 -11.98
N ILE A 332 -12.51 19.47 -11.73
CA ILE A 332 -13.17 20.09 -10.58
C ILE A 332 -12.57 19.56 -9.27
N LEU A 333 -12.34 18.24 -9.18
CA LEU A 333 -11.76 17.61 -7.98
C LEU A 333 -10.29 17.98 -7.79
N ILE A 334 -9.48 18.11 -8.84
CA ILE A 334 -8.09 18.59 -8.73
C ILE A 334 -8.08 20.00 -8.13
N GLY A 335 -8.93 20.90 -8.64
CA GLY A 335 -9.03 22.23 -8.09
C GLY A 335 -9.52 22.26 -6.64
N ALA A 336 -10.42 21.35 -6.24
CA ALA A 336 -10.90 21.21 -4.88
C ALA A 336 -9.81 20.62 -3.94
N THR A 337 -9.12 19.56 -4.37
CA THR A 337 -8.06 18.92 -3.58
C THR A 337 -6.92 19.88 -3.27
N ARG A 338 -6.49 20.69 -4.24
CA ARG A 338 -5.47 21.71 -3.99
C ARG A 338 -5.89 22.72 -2.91
N ARG A 339 -7.14 23.15 -2.92
CA ARG A 339 -7.65 24.14 -1.94
C ARG A 339 -7.82 23.58 -0.54
N VAL A 340 -8.03 22.29 -0.43
CA VAL A 340 -8.25 21.61 0.86
C VAL A 340 -6.97 21.00 1.42
N LEU A 341 -6.17 20.36 0.56
CA LEU A 341 -5.01 19.59 0.99
C LEU A 341 -3.69 20.37 0.85
N GLY A 342 -3.68 21.41 0.02
CA GLY A 342 -2.51 22.22 -0.26
C GLY A 342 -2.02 22.13 -1.71
N GLU A 343 -1.08 22.99 -2.06
CA GLU A 343 -0.55 23.16 -3.42
C GLU A 343 0.26 21.94 -3.92
N HIS A 344 0.69 21.05 -3.04
CA HIS A 344 1.35 19.79 -3.34
C HIS A 344 0.40 18.71 -3.91
N ALA A 345 -0.91 18.94 -3.88
CA ALA A 345 -1.89 17.98 -4.42
C ALA A 345 -1.92 18.03 -5.96
N TRP A 346 -1.05 17.26 -6.60
CA TRP A 346 -0.93 17.12 -8.05
C TRP A 346 -1.54 15.79 -8.52
N GLN A 347 -2.00 15.76 -9.76
CA GLN A 347 -2.43 14.51 -10.37
C GLN A 347 -1.22 13.60 -10.62
N ALA A 348 -1.12 12.51 -9.86
CA ALA A 348 -0.19 11.42 -10.11
C ALA A 348 -0.71 10.43 -11.16
N GLY A 349 -2.04 10.39 -11.35
CA GLY A 349 -2.70 9.57 -12.34
C GLY A 349 -4.21 9.76 -12.35
N ALA A 350 -4.85 9.37 -13.44
CA ALA A 350 -6.31 9.37 -13.52
C ALA A 350 -6.80 8.30 -14.50
N ALA A 351 -7.95 7.70 -14.21
CA ALA A 351 -8.66 6.86 -15.17
C ALA A 351 -10.16 7.14 -15.08
N LYS A 352 -10.76 7.34 -16.21
CA LYS A 352 -12.19 7.62 -16.37
C LYS A 352 -12.88 6.36 -16.86
N ASP A 353 -14.05 6.09 -16.33
CA ASP A 353 -14.94 5.04 -16.83
C ASP A 353 -16.39 5.55 -16.81
N VAL A 354 -17.29 4.79 -17.38
CA VAL A 354 -18.71 5.16 -17.51
C VAL A 354 -19.41 5.25 -16.15
N LYS A 355 -19.06 4.36 -15.21
CA LYS A 355 -19.73 4.29 -13.90
C LYS A 355 -18.97 5.00 -12.80
N THR A 356 -17.67 4.76 -12.72
CA THR A 356 -16.81 5.29 -11.67
C THR A 356 -15.47 5.69 -12.26
N SER A 357 -14.84 6.69 -11.68
CA SER A 357 -13.53 7.17 -12.10
C SER A 357 -12.60 7.27 -10.92
N ARG A 358 -11.31 7.33 -11.19
CA ARG A 358 -10.29 7.51 -10.17
C ARG A 358 -9.40 8.70 -10.50
N LEU A 359 -9.03 9.39 -9.45
CA LEU A 359 -8.02 10.44 -9.44
C LEU A 359 -6.99 10.09 -8.38
N ASP A 360 -5.76 9.92 -8.80
CA ASP A 360 -4.61 9.67 -7.93
C ASP A 360 -3.87 11.01 -7.76
N ILE A 361 -3.68 11.43 -6.52
CA ILE A 361 -3.02 12.71 -6.19
C ILE A 361 -1.82 12.49 -5.30
N SER A 362 -0.81 13.35 -5.45
CA SER A 362 0.30 13.40 -4.50
C SER A 362 -0.18 13.94 -3.16
N HIS A 363 0.04 13.17 -2.08
CA HIS A 363 -0.27 13.59 -0.72
C HIS A 363 0.48 12.74 0.31
N TYR A 364 1.01 13.37 1.35
CA TYR A 364 1.94 12.76 2.31
C TYR A 364 1.27 11.98 3.45
N ARG A 365 -0.07 12.11 3.63
CA ARG A 365 -0.86 11.40 4.65
C ARG A 365 -2.20 10.89 4.09
N HIS A 366 -2.97 10.14 4.88
CA HIS A 366 -4.34 9.77 4.51
C HIS A 366 -5.26 10.99 4.53
N ILE A 367 -6.13 11.07 3.53
CA ILE A 367 -7.18 12.09 3.46
C ILE A 367 -8.23 11.74 4.51
N THR A 368 -8.54 12.69 5.39
CA THR A 368 -9.54 12.49 6.45
C THR A 368 -10.97 12.57 5.90
N PRO A 369 -11.97 12.01 6.60
CA PRO A 369 -13.37 12.15 6.22
C PRO A 369 -13.84 13.61 6.13
N GLU A 370 -13.32 14.49 6.99
CA GLU A 370 -13.62 15.91 7.01
C GLU A 370 -13.08 16.61 5.76
N GLU A 371 -11.86 16.25 5.33
CA GLU A 371 -11.27 16.76 4.10
C GLU A 371 -12.02 16.27 2.86
N VAL A 372 -12.45 15.00 2.85
CA VAL A 372 -13.31 14.47 1.77
C VAL A 372 -14.61 15.27 1.69
N TYR A 373 -15.24 15.56 2.83
CA TYR A 373 -16.46 16.37 2.88
C TYR A 373 -16.22 17.78 2.33
N GLU A 374 -15.12 18.41 2.69
CA GLU A 374 -14.78 19.75 2.25
C GLU A 374 -14.45 19.78 0.74
N ILE A 375 -13.75 18.77 0.22
CA ILE A 375 -13.50 18.61 -1.23
C ILE A 375 -14.85 18.48 -1.99
N GLU A 376 -15.77 17.66 -1.50
CA GLU A 376 -17.10 17.50 -2.11
C GLU A 376 -17.93 18.79 -2.03
N ARG A 377 -17.86 19.51 -0.92
CA ARG A 377 -18.54 20.80 -0.73
C ARG A 377 -18.05 21.84 -1.73
N LEU A 378 -16.74 22.00 -1.88
CA LEU A 378 -16.15 22.91 -2.85
C LEU A 378 -16.48 22.52 -4.29
N ALA A 379 -16.43 21.23 -4.61
CA ALA A 379 -16.81 20.72 -5.93
C ALA A 379 -18.29 21.03 -6.24
N SER A 380 -19.17 20.86 -5.26
CA SER A 380 -20.60 21.20 -5.38
C SER A 380 -20.84 22.69 -5.61
N GLU A 381 -20.07 23.56 -4.94
CA GLU A 381 -20.15 25.01 -5.16
C GLU A 381 -19.79 25.40 -6.60
N VAL A 382 -18.72 24.81 -7.15
CA VAL A 382 -18.28 25.06 -8.53
C VAL A 382 -19.33 24.58 -9.54
N ILE A 383 -19.93 23.42 -9.29
CA ILE A 383 -21.00 22.89 -10.12
C ILE A 383 -22.21 23.83 -10.09
N THR A 384 -22.59 24.28 -8.90
CA THR A 384 -23.74 25.18 -8.72
C THR A 384 -23.53 26.55 -9.36
N LYS A 385 -22.28 27.05 -9.37
CA LYS A 385 -21.92 28.30 -10.07
C LYS A 385 -22.01 28.19 -11.58
N ASN A 386 -22.12 26.98 -12.13
CA ASN A 386 -22.24 26.69 -13.56
C ASN A 386 -21.21 27.45 -14.43
N ILE A 387 -19.93 27.29 -14.06
CA ILE A 387 -18.80 27.98 -14.70
C ILE A 387 -18.59 27.40 -16.11
N PRO A 388 -18.38 28.23 -17.16
CA PRO A 388 -18.03 27.76 -18.49
C PRO A 388 -16.71 26.95 -18.49
N VAL A 389 -16.69 25.87 -19.26
CA VAL A 389 -15.50 25.08 -19.55
C VAL A 389 -15.00 25.44 -20.93
N GLU A 390 -13.97 26.27 -20.97
CA GLU A 390 -13.38 26.76 -22.21
C GLU A 390 -12.31 25.79 -22.70
N THR A 391 -12.29 25.50 -24.01
CA THR A 391 -11.28 24.67 -24.64
C THR A 391 -10.70 25.36 -25.87
N PHE A 392 -9.40 25.52 -25.92
CA PHE A 392 -8.70 26.20 -27.01
C PHE A 392 -7.29 25.66 -27.21
N TRP A 393 -6.75 25.93 -28.40
CA TRP A 393 -5.38 25.58 -28.75
C TRP A 393 -4.48 26.81 -28.66
N MET A 394 -3.28 26.66 -28.13
CA MET A 394 -2.29 27.74 -28.08
C MET A 394 -0.86 27.20 -28.15
N PRO A 395 0.11 28.04 -28.58
CA PRO A 395 1.52 27.67 -28.54
C PRO A 395 1.96 27.30 -27.13
N ARG A 396 2.80 26.25 -26.99
CA ARG A 396 3.26 25.74 -25.69
C ARG A 396 3.96 26.82 -24.87
N ASP A 397 4.88 27.53 -25.48
CA ASP A 397 5.66 28.58 -24.81
C ASP A 397 4.79 29.75 -24.28
N GLU A 398 3.67 30.02 -24.97
CA GLU A 398 2.68 31.01 -24.52
C GLU A 398 1.85 30.44 -23.34
N ALA A 399 1.45 29.17 -23.40
CA ALA A 399 0.72 28.50 -22.33
C ALA A 399 1.55 28.46 -21.05
N GLU A 400 2.81 28.06 -21.15
CA GLU A 400 3.74 28.00 -20.02
C GLU A 400 4.02 29.39 -19.42
N ARG A 401 4.19 30.41 -20.22
CA ARG A 401 4.35 31.79 -19.75
C ARG A 401 3.10 32.34 -19.05
N ARG A 402 1.91 31.99 -19.55
CA ARG A 402 0.64 32.54 -19.08
C ARG A 402 0.11 31.81 -17.85
N TYR A 403 0.23 30.47 -17.81
CA TYR A 403 -0.40 29.62 -16.83
C TYR A 403 0.61 28.87 -15.94
N GLY A 404 1.92 28.94 -16.27
CA GLY A 404 2.96 28.19 -15.58
C GLY A 404 2.96 26.70 -15.93
N TYR A 405 3.85 25.96 -15.29
CA TYR A 405 4.00 24.50 -15.52
C TYR A 405 2.90 23.66 -14.85
N ARG A 406 2.06 24.28 -14.02
CA ARG A 406 0.93 23.64 -13.36
C ARG A 406 -0.14 23.11 -14.31
N ILE A 407 -0.12 23.55 -15.57
CA ILE A 407 -1.01 23.00 -16.62
C ILE A 407 -0.72 21.52 -16.93
N TYR A 408 0.44 20.99 -16.53
CA TYR A 408 0.85 19.62 -16.83
C TYR A 408 0.49 18.68 -15.67
N GLN A 409 -0.74 18.23 -15.63
CA GLN A 409 -1.23 17.26 -14.68
C GLN A 409 -1.04 15.84 -15.25
N GLY A 410 -0.26 15.00 -14.54
CA GLY A 410 0.05 13.63 -15.00
C GLY A 410 1.12 13.52 -16.07
N GLY A 411 1.93 14.58 -16.29
CA GLY A 411 3.09 14.60 -17.18
C GLY A 411 2.98 15.59 -18.33
N ALA A 412 4.11 15.89 -18.95
CA ALA A 412 4.19 16.84 -20.07
C ALA A 412 3.47 16.33 -21.33
N VAL A 413 2.63 17.17 -21.92
CA VAL A 413 1.91 16.87 -23.17
C VAL A 413 2.86 17.10 -24.36
N PRO A 414 2.97 16.20 -25.34
CA PRO A 414 3.84 16.39 -26.51
C PRO A 414 3.28 17.45 -27.47
N GLY A 415 4.16 18.04 -28.30
CA GLY A 415 3.81 18.99 -29.36
C GLY A 415 4.20 20.45 -29.04
N THR A 416 4.29 21.28 -30.08
CA THR A 416 4.57 22.73 -30.02
C THR A 416 3.31 23.56 -29.81
N VAL A 417 2.13 23.00 -30.09
CA VAL A 417 0.81 23.58 -29.83
C VAL A 417 0.07 22.59 -28.96
N ILE A 418 -0.46 23.06 -27.84
CA ILE A 418 -1.15 22.24 -26.85
C ILE A 418 -2.60 22.72 -26.68
N ARG A 419 -3.48 21.77 -26.32
CA ARG A 419 -4.88 22.07 -26.03
C ARG A 419 -5.01 22.39 -24.55
N ILE A 420 -5.60 23.54 -24.25
CA ILE A 420 -5.90 23.99 -22.88
C ILE A 420 -7.40 23.77 -22.59
N VAL A 421 -7.67 23.28 -21.42
CA VAL A 421 -9.01 23.23 -20.80
C VAL A 421 -8.99 24.14 -19.59
N LYS A 422 -9.91 25.12 -19.58
CA LYS A 422 -9.98 26.15 -18.53
C LYS A 422 -11.38 26.20 -17.93
N ILE A 423 -11.47 26.14 -16.61
CA ILE A 423 -12.70 26.27 -15.83
C ILE A 423 -12.62 27.59 -15.06
N GLY A 424 -12.95 28.71 -15.71
CA GLY A 424 -12.81 30.04 -15.09
C GLY A 424 -11.45 30.25 -14.43
N ASP A 425 -11.46 30.67 -13.14
CA ASP A 425 -10.27 30.77 -12.29
C ASP A 425 -10.13 29.57 -11.33
N TRP A 426 -10.88 28.50 -11.60
CA TRP A 426 -10.88 27.30 -10.77
C TRP A 426 -9.73 26.35 -11.09
N ASP A 427 -9.58 26.03 -12.37
CA ASP A 427 -8.56 25.10 -12.86
C ASP A 427 -8.19 25.39 -14.33
N THR A 428 -6.92 25.15 -14.69
CA THR A 428 -6.44 25.28 -16.08
C THR A 428 -5.39 24.21 -16.35
N GLU A 429 -5.67 23.32 -17.32
CA GLU A 429 -4.81 22.19 -17.63
C GLU A 429 -4.60 21.98 -19.13
N ALA A 430 -3.44 21.42 -19.49
CA ALA A 430 -3.16 20.91 -20.82
C ALA A 430 -3.81 19.53 -20.98
N CYS A 431 -5.00 19.48 -21.57
CA CYS A 431 -5.81 18.26 -21.63
C CYS A 431 -6.37 17.99 -23.03
N GLY A 432 -6.15 16.76 -23.53
CA GLY A 432 -6.68 16.28 -24.82
C GLY A 432 -8.05 15.59 -24.75
N GLY A 433 -8.68 15.52 -23.57
CA GLY A 433 -9.94 14.82 -23.39
C GLY A 433 -11.18 15.58 -23.88
N THR A 434 -12.33 14.91 -23.89
CA THR A 434 -13.61 15.55 -24.17
C THR A 434 -14.25 16.04 -22.87
N HIS A 435 -14.80 17.25 -22.89
CA HIS A 435 -15.36 17.93 -21.71
C HIS A 435 -16.77 18.44 -21.96
N LEU A 436 -17.52 18.64 -20.88
CA LEU A 436 -18.80 19.35 -20.89
C LEU A 436 -18.57 20.84 -21.16
N LYS A 437 -19.60 21.56 -21.59
CA LYS A 437 -19.53 23.01 -21.86
C LYS A 437 -19.56 23.86 -20.61
N SER A 438 -20.08 23.32 -19.51
CA SER A 438 -20.12 24.02 -18.22
C SER A 438 -20.07 23.05 -17.05
N THR A 439 -19.66 23.53 -15.88
CA THR A 439 -19.59 22.71 -14.65
C THR A 439 -20.96 22.25 -14.18
N GLY A 440 -22.02 22.99 -14.45
CA GLY A 440 -23.41 22.63 -14.09
C GLY A 440 -23.89 21.35 -14.76
N GLU A 441 -23.41 21.03 -15.97
CA GLU A 441 -23.77 19.80 -16.68
C GLU A 441 -23.21 18.52 -16.03
N VAL A 442 -22.25 18.65 -15.12
CA VAL A 442 -21.73 17.54 -14.31
C VAL A 442 -22.83 16.96 -13.43
N GLY A 443 -23.67 17.83 -12.87
CA GLY A 443 -24.68 17.49 -11.89
C GLY A 443 -24.07 17.38 -10.49
N ILE A 444 -23.98 16.20 -9.94
CA ILE A 444 -23.41 15.96 -8.60
C ILE A 444 -22.16 15.07 -8.71
N ILE A 445 -21.17 15.32 -7.87
CA ILE A 445 -20.00 14.45 -7.69
C ILE A 445 -20.08 13.80 -6.31
N LYS A 446 -19.78 12.50 -6.23
CA LYS A 446 -19.65 11.78 -4.97
C LYS A 446 -18.33 11.01 -4.94
N ILE A 447 -17.49 11.28 -3.94
CA ILE A 447 -16.30 10.48 -3.64
C ILE A 447 -16.79 9.23 -2.89
N LEU A 448 -16.53 8.06 -3.47
CA LEU A 448 -16.99 6.78 -2.93
C LEU A 448 -16.03 6.24 -1.87
N ARG A 449 -14.73 6.44 -2.09
CA ARG A 449 -13.67 6.04 -1.16
C ARG A 449 -12.35 6.77 -1.46
N THR A 450 -11.53 6.85 -0.44
CA THR A 450 -10.13 7.25 -0.52
C THR A 450 -9.25 6.11 -0.05
N GLU A 451 -8.12 5.90 -0.71
CA GLU A 451 -7.18 4.82 -0.35
C GLU A 451 -5.74 5.21 -0.73
N ARG A 452 -4.78 4.86 0.11
CA ARG A 452 -3.38 4.98 -0.23
C ARG A 452 -2.98 3.84 -1.15
N ILE A 453 -2.58 4.16 -2.38
CA ILE A 453 -2.13 3.17 -3.36
C ILE A 453 -0.63 2.93 -3.33
N GLN A 454 0.10 3.96 -2.95
CA GLN A 454 1.53 3.90 -2.66
C GLN A 454 1.90 5.04 -1.72
N ASP A 455 3.11 5.00 -1.17
CA ASP A 455 3.57 6.08 -0.31
C ASP A 455 3.68 7.39 -1.09
N GLY A 456 3.08 8.44 -0.55
CA GLY A 456 2.98 9.76 -1.19
C GLY A 456 1.88 9.89 -2.24
N VAL A 457 1.02 8.87 -2.46
CA VAL A 457 -0.09 8.95 -3.43
C VAL A 457 -1.39 8.39 -2.83
N GLU A 458 -2.39 9.26 -2.77
CA GLU A 458 -3.76 8.94 -2.37
C GLU A 458 -4.68 8.88 -3.59
N ARG A 459 -5.55 7.88 -3.62
CA ARG A 459 -6.55 7.68 -4.68
C ARG A 459 -7.92 8.09 -4.18
N LEU A 460 -8.58 8.95 -4.95
CA LEU A 460 -10.00 9.23 -4.84
C LEU A 460 -10.74 8.42 -5.90
N THR A 461 -11.61 7.50 -5.49
CA THR A 461 -12.57 6.85 -6.38
C THR A 461 -13.89 7.58 -6.28
N PHE A 462 -14.42 8.06 -7.40
CA PHE A 462 -15.60 8.92 -7.43
C PHE A 462 -16.55 8.54 -8.58
N THR A 463 -17.77 9.07 -8.49
CA THR A 463 -18.77 8.98 -9.54
C THR A 463 -19.45 10.33 -9.73
N ALA A 464 -20.07 10.57 -10.89
CA ALA A 464 -20.67 11.84 -11.23
C ALA A 464 -21.98 11.71 -12.00
N GLY A 465 -22.82 12.73 -11.88
CA GLY A 465 -24.10 12.84 -12.59
C GLY A 465 -25.11 11.76 -12.19
N PRO A 466 -25.84 11.17 -13.16
CA PRO A 466 -26.88 10.18 -12.87
C PRO A 466 -26.41 8.95 -12.12
N ASN A 467 -25.14 8.58 -12.27
CA ASN A 467 -24.54 7.41 -11.59
C ASN A 467 -24.53 7.57 -10.06
N VAL A 468 -24.46 8.81 -9.56
CA VAL A 468 -24.52 9.09 -8.11
C VAL A 468 -25.86 8.62 -7.54
N LEU A 469 -26.97 8.79 -8.28
CA LEU A 469 -28.28 8.34 -7.85
C LEU A 469 -28.34 6.80 -7.74
N GLU A 470 -27.62 6.09 -8.60
CA GLU A 470 -27.54 4.62 -8.51
C GLU A 470 -26.80 4.17 -7.25
N GLU A 471 -25.74 4.87 -6.87
CA GLU A 471 -25.01 4.57 -5.61
C GLU A 471 -25.87 4.90 -4.38
N PHE A 472 -26.61 5.99 -4.38
CA PHE A 472 -27.58 6.28 -3.31
C PHE A 472 -28.67 5.21 -3.20
N ARG A 473 -29.23 4.77 -4.30
CA ARG A 473 -30.22 3.68 -4.32
C ARG A 473 -29.65 2.36 -3.83
N LYS A 474 -28.38 2.10 -4.09
CA LYS A 474 -27.68 0.92 -3.57
C LYS A 474 -27.53 0.99 -2.07
N MET A 475 -27.07 2.13 -1.54
CA MET A 475 -26.96 2.36 -0.10
C MET A 475 -28.33 2.26 0.59
N GLU A 476 -29.35 2.88 0.00
CA GLU A 476 -30.73 2.82 0.50
C GLU A 476 -31.24 1.36 0.57
N ARG A 477 -31.02 0.57 -0.49
CA ARG A 477 -31.40 -0.85 -0.50
C ARG A 477 -30.70 -1.64 0.59
N GLN A 478 -29.39 -1.43 0.78
CA GLN A 478 -28.62 -2.11 1.83
C GLN A 478 -29.11 -1.72 3.23
N THR A 479 -29.34 -0.43 3.47
CA THR A 479 -29.82 0.08 4.74
C THR A 479 -31.24 -0.43 5.05
N ASN A 480 -32.14 -0.42 4.07
CA ASN A 480 -33.48 -0.99 4.19
C ASN A 480 -33.45 -2.51 4.46
N GLN A 481 -32.53 -3.23 3.83
CA GLN A 481 -32.37 -4.67 4.06
C GLN A 481 -31.91 -4.96 5.50
N LEU A 482 -30.92 -4.20 6.01
CA LEU A 482 -30.47 -4.29 7.39
C LEU A 482 -31.59 -3.98 8.38
N SER A 483 -32.35 -2.92 8.12
CA SER A 483 -33.53 -2.54 8.92
C SER A 483 -34.56 -3.69 9.00
N LYS A 484 -34.83 -4.34 7.87
CA LYS A 484 -35.75 -5.50 7.83
C LYS A 484 -35.21 -6.72 8.59
N ILE A 485 -33.92 -7.05 8.45
CA ILE A 485 -33.29 -8.18 9.15
C ILE A 485 -33.32 -7.95 10.66
N LEU A 486 -32.94 -6.77 11.10
CA LEU A 486 -32.89 -6.42 12.51
C LEU A 486 -34.28 -6.04 13.08
N LYS A 487 -35.27 -5.81 12.23
CA LYS A 487 -36.63 -5.32 12.60
C LYS A 487 -36.61 -4.01 13.38
N ILE A 488 -35.76 -3.10 12.95
CA ILE A 488 -35.48 -1.82 13.60
C ILE A 488 -35.54 -0.71 12.56
N PRO A 489 -36.11 0.48 12.86
CA PRO A 489 -36.09 1.64 11.98
C PRO A 489 -34.66 2.03 11.57
N ILE A 490 -34.49 2.60 10.38
CA ILE A 490 -33.17 2.96 9.81
C ILE A 490 -32.40 3.90 10.76
N GLU A 491 -33.11 4.84 11.36
CA GLU A 491 -32.55 5.86 12.26
C GLU A 491 -31.86 5.24 13.50
N ASN A 492 -32.30 4.06 13.92
CA ASN A 492 -31.82 3.38 15.11
C ASN A 492 -30.84 2.23 14.82
N LEU A 493 -30.45 2.02 13.55
CA LEU A 493 -29.58 0.89 13.14
C LEU A 493 -28.22 0.93 13.82
N THR A 494 -27.63 2.10 13.98
CA THR A 494 -26.30 2.26 14.60
C THR A 494 -26.33 1.87 16.06
N GLU A 495 -27.32 2.37 16.82
CA GLU A 495 -27.49 2.05 18.23
C GLU A 495 -27.79 0.57 18.44
N ALA A 496 -28.61 0.00 17.56
CA ALA A 496 -28.95 -1.41 17.60
C ALA A 496 -27.74 -2.30 17.30
N ALA A 497 -26.91 -1.92 16.34
CA ALA A 497 -25.67 -2.65 16.03
C ALA A 497 -24.69 -2.62 17.21
N ILE A 498 -24.50 -1.48 17.85
CA ILE A 498 -23.66 -1.35 19.06
C ILE A 498 -24.20 -2.28 20.16
N LYS A 499 -25.50 -2.22 20.45
CA LYS A 499 -26.15 -3.06 21.45
C LYS A 499 -26.01 -4.55 21.14
N LEU A 500 -26.15 -4.94 19.86
CA LEU A 500 -25.99 -6.34 19.44
C LEU A 500 -24.58 -6.86 19.73
N VAL A 501 -23.55 -6.06 19.43
CA VAL A 501 -22.15 -6.41 19.71
C VAL A 501 -21.90 -6.52 21.23
N GLU A 502 -22.49 -5.63 22.04
CA GLU A 502 -22.38 -5.71 23.50
C GLU A 502 -23.09 -6.95 24.06
N ASP A 503 -24.29 -7.25 23.58
CA ASP A 503 -25.06 -8.39 24.00
C ASP A 503 -24.38 -9.72 23.59
N LEU A 504 -23.76 -9.77 22.41
CA LEU A 504 -22.96 -10.90 21.98
C LEU A 504 -21.78 -11.15 22.92
N LYS A 505 -21.03 -10.10 23.29
CA LYS A 505 -19.93 -10.19 24.26
C LYS A 505 -20.42 -10.63 25.66
N LYS A 506 -21.60 -10.20 26.08
CA LYS A 506 -22.22 -10.63 27.37
C LYS A 506 -22.61 -12.11 27.28
N MET A 507 -23.18 -12.54 26.15
CA MET A 507 -23.54 -13.94 25.95
C MET A 507 -22.31 -14.85 25.92
N GLU A 508 -21.24 -14.48 25.23
CA GLU A 508 -19.97 -15.21 25.21
C GLU A 508 -19.45 -15.43 26.64
N LYS A 509 -19.38 -14.37 27.44
CA LYS A 509 -18.98 -14.48 28.87
C LYS A 509 -19.93 -15.38 29.69
N LYS A 510 -21.24 -15.31 29.41
CA LYS A 510 -22.22 -16.15 30.10
C LYS A 510 -22.07 -17.62 29.73
N VAL A 511 -21.82 -17.92 28.46
CA VAL A 511 -21.55 -19.29 27.99
C VAL A 511 -20.29 -19.83 28.64
N GLU A 512 -19.21 -19.03 28.70
CA GLU A 512 -17.96 -19.43 29.36
C GLU A 512 -18.19 -19.74 30.85
N HIS A 513 -18.89 -18.86 31.55
CA HIS A 513 -19.24 -19.07 32.98
C HIS A 513 -20.11 -20.32 33.19
N LEU A 514 -21.08 -20.56 32.30
CA LEU A 514 -21.92 -21.78 32.37
C LEU A 514 -21.10 -23.04 32.10
N ARG A 515 -20.17 -23.02 31.18
CA ARG A 515 -19.21 -24.11 30.91
C ARG A 515 -18.34 -24.39 32.13
N GLU A 516 -17.78 -23.36 32.79
CA GLU A 516 -17.01 -23.53 34.01
C GLU A 516 -17.84 -24.15 35.16
N ASN A 517 -19.11 -23.71 35.32
CA ASN A 517 -20.00 -24.26 36.33
C ASN A 517 -20.34 -25.72 36.06
N LEU A 518 -20.68 -26.08 34.82
CA LEU A 518 -20.94 -27.47 34.42
C LEU A 518 -19.71 -28.35 34.65
N THR A 519 -18.52 -27.89 34.21
CA THR A 519 -17.26 -28.62 34.44
C THR A 519 -17.00 -28.82 35.95
N THR A 520 -17.37 -27.85 36.78
CA THR A 520 -17.21 -27.97 38.24
C THR A 520 -18.14 -29.05 38.82
N ILE A 521 -19.41 -29.05 38.41
CA ILE A 521 -20.39 -30.04 38.85
C ILE A 521 -20.00 -31.46 38.41
N GLU A 522 -19.57 -31.60 37.16
CA GLU A 522 -19.08 -32.86 36.61
C GLU A 522 -17.84 -33.38 37.35
N ALA A 523 -16.87 -32.49 37.61
CA ALA A 523 -15.68 -32.83 38.38
C ALA A 523 -16.03 -33.34 39.78
N GLU A 524 -16.97 -32.66 40.47
CA GLU A 524 -17.45 -33.11 41.80
C GLU A 524 -18.15 -34.47 41.73
N ASN A 525 -19.00 -34.68 40.74
CA ASN A 525 -19.70 -35.95 40.55
C ASN A 525 -18.72 -37.10 40.28
N LEU A 526 -17.74 -36.88 39.44
CA LEU A 526 -16.70 -37.87 39.16
C LEU A 526 -15.83 -38.15 40.38
N LEU A 527 -15.52 -37.13 41.19
CA LEU A 527 -14.75 -37.27 42.42
C LEU A 527 -15.52 -38.03 43.50
N ARG A 528 -16.86 -37.88 43.58
CA ARG A 528 -17.71 -38.64 44.52
C ARG A 528 -17.73 -40.12 44.17
N ASN A 529 -17.73 -40.46 42.90
CA ASN A 529 -17.80 -41.83 42.40
C ASN A 529 -16.40 -42.47 42.17
N ALA A 530 -15.33 -41.77 42.56
CA ALA A 530 -13.95 -42.20 42.36
C ALA A 530 -13.61 -43.45 43.20
N ARG A 531 -12.94 -44.42 42.58
CA ARG A 531 -12.41 -45.63 43.24
C ARG A 531 -11.15 -45.26 44.05
N ARG A 532 -10.97 -45.79 45.22
CA ARG A 532 -9.74 -45.63 46.03
C ARG A 532 -8.70 -46.71 45.69
N ILE A 533 -7.50 -46.30 45.35
CA ILE A 533 -6.38 -47.17 45.10
C ILE A 533 -5.14 -46.68 45.84
N ASN A 534 -4.64 -47.42 46.79
CA ASN A 534 -3.45 -47.10 47.60
C ASN A 534 -3.42 -45.65 48.14
N GLY A 535 -4.61 -45.15 48.60
CA GLY A 535 -4.74 -43.79 49.14
C GLY A 535 -5.01 -42.69 48.10
N LEU A 536 -4.99 -43.01 46.81
CA LEU A 536 -5.37 -42.09 45.73
C LEU A 536 -6.80 -42.32 45.28
N LYS A 537 -7.48 -41.28 44.76
CA LYS A 537 -8.75 -41.36 44.06
C LYS A 537 -8.50 -41.55 42.55
N LEU A 538 -8.99 -42.67 42.03
CA LEU A 538 -8.93 -42.96 40.59
C LEU A 538 -10.29 -42.71 39.95
N ILE A 539 -10.30 -41.85 38.95
CA ILE A 539 -11.43 -41.57 38.09
C ILE A 539 -11.10 -42.19 36.71
N ALA A 540 -11.99 -43.05 36.22
CA ALA A 540 -11.95 -43.56 34.88
C ALA A 540 -13.31 -43.32 34.24
N SER A 541 -13.38 -42.50 33.20
CA SER A 541 -14.61 -42.12 32.55
C SER A 541 -14.51 -42.22 31.05
N LYS A 542 -15.59 -42.64 30.41
CA LYS A 542 -15.78 -42.64 28.94
C LYS A 542 -16.73 -41.50 28.61
N ILE A 543 -16.37 -40.68 27.63
CA ILE A 543 -17.18 -39.59 27.09
C ILE A 543 -17.32 -39.85 25.58
N GLU A 544 -18.50 -39.76 25.05
CA GLU A 544 -18.80 -39.99 23.64
C GLU A 544 -19.06 -38.69 22.89
N ASP A 545 -19.48 -37.65 23.58
CA ASP A 545 -19.72 -36.32 23.06
C ASP A 545 -18.98 -35.27 23.93
N GLY A 546 -18.12 -34.50 23.32
CA GLY A 546 -17.31 -33.47 24.00
C GLY A 546 -16.16 -32.97 23.09
N GLU A 547 -15.66 -31.80 23.41
CA GLU A 547 -14.49 -31.23 22.75
C GLU A 547 -13.23 -31.44 23.59
N ASP A 548 -12.07 -31.47 22.92
CA ASP A 548 -10.76 -31.68 23.57
C ASP A 548 -10.52 -30.69 24.72
N GLU A 549 -10.92 -29.43 24.52
CA GLU A 549 -10.76 -28.34 25.49
C GLU A 549 -11.60 -28.57 26.75
N GLU A 550 -12.82 -29.10 26.59
CA GLU A 550 -13.72 -29.40 27.71
C GLU A 550 -13.15 -30.55 28.57
N ILE A 551 -12.60 -31.59 27.94
CA ILE A 551 -11.94 -32.70 28.62
C ILE A 551 -10.70 -32.23 29.39
N ILE A 552 -9.91 -31.35 28.79
CA ILE A 552 -8.71 -30.78 29.42
C ILE A 552 -9.12 -29.92 30.64
N MET A 553 -10.17 -29.13 30.50
CA MET A 553 -10.71 -28.31 31.60
C MET A 553 -11.23 -29.19 32.74
N LEU A 554 -12.00 -30.24 32.43
CA LEU A 554 -12.55 -31.18 33.40
C LEU A 554 -11.45 -31.91 34.19
N GLY A 555 -10.47 -32.51 33.49
CA GLY A 555 -9.36 -33.20 34.11
C GLY A 555 -8.46 -32.30 34.97
N SER A 556 -8.23 -31.09 34.52
CA SER A 556 -7.51 -30.06 35.27
C SER A 556 -8.27 -29.63 36.51
N LYS A 557 -9.60 -29.49 36.42
CA LYS A 557 -10.46 -29.13 37.55
C LYS A 557 -10.48 -30.24 38.60
N ILE A 558 -10.59 -31.51 38.18
CA ILE A 558 -10.55 -32.69 39.09
C ILE A 558 -9.26 -32.68 39.90
N THR A 559 -8.11 -32.56 39.22
CA THR A 559 -6.80 -32.65 39.89
C THR A 559 -6.44 -31.42 40.74
N LYS A 560 -7.01 -30.25 40.42
CA LYS A 560 -6.91 -29.03 41.28
C LYS A 560 -7.78 -29.16 42.51
N THR A 561 -9.00 -29.70 42.38
CA THR A 561 -9.96 -29.87 43.49
C THR A 561 -9.50 -30.97 44.45
N GLU A 562 -8.98 -32.08 43.94
CA GLU A 562 -8.47 -33.19 44.71
C GLU A 562 -7.05 -33.55 44.29
N PRO A 563 -6.00 -33.01 44.97
CA PRO A 563 -4.60 -33.27 44.62
C PRO A 563 -4.18 -34.75 44.71
N LYS A 564 -4.94 -35.59 45.45
CA LYS A 564 -4.75 -37.04 45.53
C LYS A 564 -5.53 -37.80 44.47
N SER A 565 -5.87 -37.18 43.32
CA SER A 565 -6.62 -37.82 42.26
C SER A 565 -5.77 -38.11 41.03
N VAL A 566 -6.16 -39.17 40.32
CA VAL A 566 -5.74 -39.49 38.97
C VAL A 566 -7.02 -39.60 38.14
N ALA A 567 -7.15 -38.75 37.11
CA ALA A 567 -8.29 -38.77 36.20
C ALA A 567 -7.86 -39.28 34.83
N ILE A 568 -8.53 -40.28 34.36
CA ILE A 568 -8.33 -40.87 33.02
C ILE A 568 -9.65 -40.78 32.28
N ILE A 569 -9.67 -39.98 31.23
CA ILE A 569 -10.88 -39.70 30.47
C ILE A 569 -10.65 -40.18 29.02
N LEU A 570 -11.53 -41.05 28.57
CA LEU A 570 -11.51 -41.61 27.21
C LEU A 570 -12.58 -40.89 26.40
N LEU A 571 -12.16 -40.06 25.42
CA LEU A 571 -13.05 -39.46 24.45
C LEU A 571 -13.17 -40.41 23.25
N VAL A 572 -14.36 -40.93 23.03
CA VAL A 572 -14.61 -41.95 22.00
C VAL A 572 -15.51 -41.35 20.93
N LYS A 573 -14.92 -41.05 19.78
CA LYS A 573 -15.60 -40.64 18.54
C LYS A 573 -15.20 -41.63 17.44
N ASP A 574 -14.77 -41.19 16.28
CA ASP A 574 -14.19 -42.02 15.21
C ASP A 574 -12.86 -42.70 15.62
N LYS A 575 -12.23 -42.18 16.66
CA LYS A 575 -11.01 -42.69 17.29
C LYS A 575 -11.14 -42.55 18.80
N VAL A 576 -10.32 -43.28 19.52
CA VAL A 576 -10.19 -43.15 20.96
C VAL A 576 -9.10 -42.15 21.27
N LYS A 577 -9.42 -41.04 21.98
CA LYS A 577 -8.43 -40.17 22.58
C LYS A 577 -8.41 -40.41 24.11
N ILE A 578 -7.23 -40.49 24.66
CA ILE A 578 -6.98 -40.79 26.07
C ILE A 578 -6.35 -39.58 26.71
N TYR A 579 -6.96 -39.06 27.74
CA TYR A 579 -6.46 -37.96 28.53
C TYR A 579 -6.22 -38.44 29.95
N VAL A 580 -5.00 -38.24 30.44
CA VAL A 580 -4.58 -38.64 31.79
C VAL A 580 -4.13 -37.40 32.56
N PHE A 581 -4.68 -37.20 33.72
CA PHE A 581 -4.31 -36.10 34.61
C PHE A 581 -3.92 -36.67 35.96
N ALA A 582 -2.80 -36.23 36.53
CA ALA A 582 -2.33 -36.62 37.84
C ALA A 582 -2.21 -35.39 38.75
N GLY A 583 -2.87 -35.41 39.89
CA GLY A 583 -2.77 -34.37 40.88
C GLY A 583 -1.39 -34.36 41.56
N LYS A 584 -1.01 -33.22 42.18
CA LYS A 584 0.33 -33.03 42.78
C LYS A 584 0.70 -34.11 43.81
N GLU A 585 -0.24 -34.60 44.59
CA GLU A 585 0.02 -35.68 45.56
C GLU A 585 0.10 -37.07 44.84
N ALA A 586 -0.67 -37.26 43.75
CA ALA A 586 -0.56 -38.52 42.99
C ALA A 586 0.82 -38.63 42.29
N ILE A 587 1.40 -37.54 41.83
CA ILE A 587 2.78 -37.52 41.29
C ILE A 587 3.79 -37.91 42.36
N LYS A 588 3.66 -37.44 43.61
CA LYS A 588 4.52 -37.85 44.73
C LYS A 588 4.41 -39.37 45.01
N HIS A 589 3.25 -39.95 44.73
CA HIS A 589 3.05 -41.41 44.78
C HIS A 589 3.52 -42.12 43.51
N LYS A 590 4.41 -41.50 42.71
CA LYS A 590 5.06 -42.05 41.49
C LYS A 590 4.10 -42.31 40.32
N VAL A 591 2.97 -41.68 40.25
CA VAL A 591 2.09 -41.73 39.09
C VAL A 591 2.60 -40.73 38.07
N ASP A 592 2.93 -41.20 36.85
CA ASP A 592 3.35 -40.41 35.69
C ASP A 592 2.25 -40.48 34.65
N ALA A 593 1.54 -39.36 34.45
CA ALA A 593 0.37 -39.29 33.54
C ALA A 593 0.80 -39.58 32.08
N GLY A 594 1.96 -39.14 31.65
CA GLY A 594 2.47 -39.40 30.30
C GLY A 594 2.72 -40.88 30.03
N LYS A 595 3.33 -41.60 31.01
CA LYS A 595 3.56 -43.04 30.89
C LYS A 595 2.27 -43.84 30.91
N VAL A 596 1.31 -43.46 31.80
CA VAL A 596 -0.01 -44.09 31.82
C VAL A 596 -0.72 -43.88 30.49
N ALA A 597 -0.70 -42.66 29.93
CA ALA A 597 -1.32 -42.38 28.63
C ALA A 597 -0.66 -43.20 27.50
N GLY A 598 0.65 -43.32 27.48
CA GLY A 598 1.40 -44.13 26.50
C GLY A 598 1.02 -45.62 26.58
N GLU A 599 0.98 -46.18 27.81
CA GLU A 599 0.64 -47.59 28.03
C GLU A 599 -0.81 -47.91 27.62
N LEU A 600 -1.77 -47.03 27.98
CA LEU A 600 -3.17 -47.20 27.58
C LEU A 600 -3.40 -47.00 26.07
N ALA A 601 -2.66 -46.05 25.45
CA ALA A 601 -2.77 -45.81 24.01
C ALA A 601 -2.26 -46.97 23.16
N THR A 602 -1.24 -47.71 23.58
CA THR A 602 -0.78 -48.90 22.89
C THR A 602 -1.85 -50.02 22.88
N MET A 603 -2.72 -50.08 23.90
CA MET A 603 -3.82 -51.06 23.98
C MET A 603 -4.94 -50.79 23.00
N VAL A 604 -5.08 -49.56 22.48
CA VAL A 604 -6.05 -49.19 21.43
C VAL A 604 -5.40 -49.06 20.04
N GLY A 605 -4.22 -49.63 19.87
CA GLY A 605 -3.55 -49.65 18.56
C GLY A 605 -2.99 -48.30 18.16
N GLY A 606 -2.48 -47.51 19.13
CA GLY A 606 -1.91 -46.20 18.87
C GLY A 606 -0.74 -45.87 19.77
N GLY A 607 -0.50 -44.61 19.99
CA GLY A 607 0.62 -44.09 20.80
C GLY A 607 0.21 -42.91 21.65
N GLY A 608 1.01 -42.63 22.68
CA GLY A 608 0.76 -41.52 23.59
C GLY A 608 2.00 -41.19 24.43
N GLY A 609 1.91 -40.12 25.21
CA GLY A 609 2.95 -39.64 26.10
C GLY A 609 2.55 -38.34 26.77
N GLY A 610 3.50 -37.69 27.40
CA GLY A 610 3.25 -36.43 28.07
C GLY A 610 4.22 -36.18 29.21
N ARG A 611 3.80 -35.35 30.15
CA ARG A 611 4.51 -35.04 31.41
C ARG A 611 3.91 -35.81 32.57
N ASP A 612 4.52 -35.73 33.70
CA ASP A 612 4.10 -36.40 34.92
C ASP A 612 2.67 -35.99 35.38
N TYR A 613 2.24 -34.75 35.14
CA TYR A 613 0.93 -34.22 35.53
C TYR A 613 -0.15 -34.33 34.43
N PHE A 614 0.25 -34.45 33.16
CA PHE A 614 -0.65 -34.51 32.01
C PHE A 614 -0.07 -35.39 30.90
N GLY A 615 -0.84 -36.38 30.50
CA GLY A 615 -0.55 -37.24 29.36
C GLY A 615 -1.73 -37.35 28.43
N GLN A 616 -1.44 -37.47 27.13
CA GLN A 616 -2.45 -37.78 26.13
C GLN A 616 -1.97 -38.84 25.17
N GLY A 617 -2.92 -39.57 24.64
CA GLY A 617 -2.68 -40.59 23.65
C GLY A 617 -3.94 -40.95 22.91
N GLY A 618 -3.87 -41.93 22.05
CA GLY A 618 -5.06 -42.39 21.36
C GLY A 618 -4.78 -43.53 20.41
N GLY A 619 -5.83 -44.08 19.83
CA GLY A 619 -5.76 -45.17 18.85
C GLY A 619 -7.06 -45.37 18.12
N THR A 620 -7.07 -46.35 17.19
CA THR A 620 -8.20 -46.58 16.29
C THR A 620 -9.10 -47.73 16.72
N GLU A 621 -8.67 -48.55 17.70
CA GLU A 621 -9.39 -49.75 18.11
C GLU A 621 -10.47 -49.44 19.18
N ILE A 622 -11.58 -48.84 18.76
CA ILE A 622 -12.70 -48.42 19.63
C ILE A 622 -13.30 -49.60 20.40
N HIS A 623 -13.37 -50.81 19.81
CA HIS A 623 -13.95 -51.99 20.45
C HIS A 623 -13.21 -52.43 21.72
N LYS A 624 -12.00 -51.94 21.97
CA LYS A 624 -11.20 -52.26 23.15
C LYS A 624 -11.43 -51.29 24.34
N VAL A 625 -12.22 -50.25 24.18
CA VAL A 625 -12.43 -49.20 25.22
C VAL A 625 -12.90 -49.79 26.54
N GLU A 626 -13.89 -50.65 26.56
CA GLU A 626 -14.39 -51.30 27.77
C GLU A 626 -13.31 -52.09 28.50
N LYS A 627 -12.50 -52.86 27.74
CA LYS A 627 -11.39 -53.64 28.27
C LYS A 627 -10.30 -52.73 28.88
N ILE A 628 -10.10 -51.54 28.32
CA ILE A 628 -9.17 -50.55 28.85
C ILE A 628 -9.68 -50.00 30.16
N LEU A 629 -10.96 -49.62 30.27
CA LEU A 629 -11.57 -49.12 31.51
C LEU A 629 -11.34 -50.11 32.67
N ASP A 630 -11.50 -51.42 32.41
CA ASP A 630 -11.24 -52.47 33.42
C ASP A 630 -9.74 -52.62 33.75
N THR A 631 -8.87 -52.29 32.84
CA THR A 631 -7.39 -52.41 33.01
C THR A 631 -6.76 -51.20 33.71
N ILE A 632 -7.38 -50.02 33.63
CA ILE A 632 -6.88 -48.76 34.22
C ILE A 632 -6.43 -48.92 35.70
N PRO A 633 -7.20 -49.58 36.62
CA PRO A 633 -6.78 -49.70 38.01
C PRO A 633 -5.49 -50.52 38.18
N ARG A 634 -5.25 -51.49 37.28
CA ARG A 634 -4.03 -52.31 37.26
C ARG A 634 -2.84 -51.47 36.80
N VAL A 635 -2.97 -50.77 35.68
CA VAL A 635 -1.90 -49.93 35.13
C VAL A 635 -1.45 -48.85 36.13
N VAL A 636 -2.37 -48.18 36.79
CA VAL A 636 -2.05 -47.18 37.82
C VAL A 636 -1.33 -47.80 39.02
N ARG A 637 -1.75 -49.01 39.48
CA ARG A 637 -1.08 -49.73 40.58
C ARG A 637 0.36 -50.15 40.23
N GLU A 638 0.56 -50.62 38.99
CA GLU A 638 1.90 -51.04 38.52
C GLU A 638 2.87 -49.86 38.41
N GLN A 639 2.36 -48.70 37.97
CA GLN A 639 3.17 -47.47 38.01
C GLN A 639 3.64 -47.11 39.42
N MET A 640 2.78 -47.19 40.41
CA MET A 640 3.11 -46.90 41.81
C MET A 640 4.14 -47.88 42.42
N LYS A 641 4.24 -49.09 41.88
CA LYS A 641 5.18 -50.14 42.37
C LYS A 641 6.55 -50.10 41.68
N ARG A 642 6.68 -49.47 40.51
CA ARG A 642 7.99 -49.36 39.80
C ARG A 642 8.91 -48.44 40.61
N LYS A 643 10.10 -48.98 40.97
CA LYS A 643 11.17 -48.32 41.74
C LYS A 643 11.72 -47.09 41.03
#